data_a83715c3e5e96bb56cf9369a64418d53
#
_entry.id   a83715c3e5e96bb56cf9369a64418d53
#
_cell.length_a   1.000
_cell.length_b   1.000
_cell.length_c   1.000
_cell.angle_alpha   90.00
_cell.angle_beta   90.00
_cell.angle_gamma   90.00
#
_symmetry.space_group_name_H-M   'P 1'
#
loop_
_entity.id
_entity.type
_entity.pdbx_description
1 polymer ?
#
loop_
_entity_poly.entity_id
_entity_poly.type
_entity_poly.pdbx_seq_one_letter_code
_entity_poly.pdbx_strand_id
1 'polypeptide(L)'
;MSTHRWVYSFDETIDGDSHVAQSLLGGKGASLAAMSRAGLHVPPGFTITTDACRYFYEHGEQWPGDLEEQVHAHLASLENKTGRRFGCGSDPLFVSVRSGAASSMPGMMDTVLNCGIHPGLAAEVGDTPRFWHVCVQFIEAFAKTTVGSPLTTAELSEPSATRARQLMDEFATRTGRPFPATPREILKECINAVFRSWNSERAIAYRKRNDIRGLAGTAVNIQAMFPSRVSGIAFTQDPNDLAAQEIVIESSYGLGEAVVSGDVTPDRFLVKRGDFTAIQTFCGSKAGAVSALGDTTLHDAGALTLSPAQIGELCALCLAVETHFGQPMDIEWGWADGKFALLQSRAIRGLDIAQDAEVAREETVLHLRRLAGRKQRLWVTHNLRETLRAPTPLTWDIVRNFMSGSGGFGLMYQDFGYRPSAEVCEHGFLELICGRIYADPERLSQLFWDGLPMSYDLAAVLRNKNALDRAPTKFDAAKADERLLFKLPGAIRSVLRSSRNLQRLRKTAKAVFDQEVLPPYLEYVREQRAENLTRRTTPEVVKEVRNRCERVLNAFGKESLKPAFFGGIALNALESLLVQLMGEAEGARLASTLTMALENDSTYEQDALLFRVAKDGASLDEFIERYGHRAAGEMELSEPRWREDLTYLEQVIAQIRRSQGRSMTDIHRENVRKFEDAKSVLPASLAKWGGSSFAEEICEHLAEARALLPYRETAKHFLMMGYELIRLALLELARRWNTGNDIFFLHLDELDQFESRREELQTQISRRKTRWKSAQRLELPDVIDSEHLSHLGMPRVFENATEWQGDAVSAGVASGTARIVFNPREVEELGTDYVLVCPSTDPGWTPLFINARGLIIERGGVLSHGAIVARDFGIPAIVCPGATGFLQSGEHLHVDGNSGKITRLANT
;
A
#
# COMPACT_ATOMS: atom_id res chain seq x y z
N MET A 1 33.70 -40.72 -2.55
CA MET A 1 33.19 -39.34 -2.78
C MET A 1 31.81 -39.27 -2.16
N SER A 2 31.55 -38.44 -1.18
CA SER A 2 30.20 -38.25 -0.62
C SER A 2 29.33 -37.68 -1.74
N THR A 3 28.40 -38.48 -2.27
CA THR A 3 27.42 -38.01 -3.25
C THR A 3 26.53 -36.96 -2.57
N HIS A 4 26.49 -35.75 -3.11
CA HIS A 4 25.61 -34.70 -2.61
C HIS A 4 24.15 -35.13 -2.78
N ARG A 5 23.31 -34.92 -1.77
CA ARG A 5 21.91 -35.31 -1.82
C ARG A 5 21.02 -34.18 -2.29
N TRP A 6 20.44 -34.35 -3.48
CA TRP A 6 19.58 -33.34 -4.12
C TRP A 6 18.09 -33.61 -3.97
N VAL A 7 17.70 -34.86 -3.64
CA VAL A 7 16.29 -35.32 -3.60
C VAL A 7 15.95 -35.97 -2.29
N TYR A 8 14.80 -35.66 -1.72
CA TYR A 8 14.26 -36.18 -0.48
C TYR A 8 12.81 -36.64 -0.66
N SER A 9 12.47 -37.88 -0.25
CA SER A 9 11.07 -38.34 -0.15
C SER A 9 10.35 -37.62 1.01
N PHE A 10 9.01 -37.48 0.91
CA PHE A 10 8.23 -36.84 1.98
C PHE A 10 8.25 -37.58 3.31
N ASP A 11 8.47 -38.88 3.31
CA ASP A 11 8.57 -39.71 4.52
C ASP A 11 9.99 -39.78 5.12
N GLU A 12 10.98 -39.16 4.49
CA GLU A 12 12.34 -39.17 4.99
C GLU A 12 12.62 -38.08 6.04
N THR A 13 13.51 -38.39 6.97
CA THR A 13 13.99 -37.46 7.99
C THR A 13 15.13 -36.64 7.46
N ILE A 14 15.10 -35.35 7.74
CA ILE A 14 16.19 -34.42 7.44
C ILE A 14 16.88 -34.07 8.74
N ASP A 15 18.21 -34.20 8.74
CA ASP A 15 19.02 -33.78 9.88
C ASP A 15 19.00 -32.23 10.00
N GLY A 16 18.62 -31.75 11.17
CA GLY A 16 18.54 -30.30 11.46
C GLY A 16 17.19 -29.89 12.03
N ASP A 17 17.08 -28.60 12.31
CA ASP A 17 15.84 -27.98 12.78
C ASP A 17 14.86 -27.69 11.63
N SER A 18 13.68 -27.19 11.95
CA SER A 18 12.64 -26.83 10.97
C SER A 18 13.10 -25.75 9.97
N HIS A 19 14.02 -24.88 10.37
CA HIS A 19 14.62 -23.85 9.50
C HIS A 19 15.51 -24.45 8.43
N VAL A 20 16.32 -25.46 8.78
CA VAL A 20 17.16 -26.18 7.81
C VAL A 20 16.29 -26.91 6.80
N ALA A 21 15.26 -27.62 7.26
CA ALA A 21 14.32 -28.30 6.38
C ALA A 21 13.59 -27.31 5.44
N GLN A 22 13.14 -26.17 5.94
CA GLN A 22 12.47 -25.14 5.15
C GLN A 22 13.41 -24.45 4.14
N SER A 23 14.67 -24.22 4.51
CA SER A 23 15.67 -23.68 3.61
C SER A 23 15.98 -24.62 2.45
N LEU A 24 16.09 -25.91 2.74
CA LEU A 24 16.49 -26.95 1.78
C LEU A 24 15.34 -27.44 0.90
N LEU A 25 14.17 -27.73 1.49
CA LEU A 25 13.00 -28.27 0.79
C LEU A 25 11.99 -27.19 0.35
N GLY A 26 12.23 -25.94 0.73
CA GLY A 26 11.24 -24.89 0.62
C GLY A 26 10.05 -25.09 1.58
N GLY A 27 9.18 -24.09 1.70
CA GLY A 27 8.05 -24.13 2.64
C GLY A 27 7.06 -25.28 2.35
N LYS A 28 6.72 -25.52 1.07
CA LYS A 28 5.80 -26.59 0.68
C LYS A 28 6.38 -27.99 0.94
N GLY A 29 7.63 -28.24 0.52
CA GLY A 29 8.27 -29.53 0.71
C GLY A 29 8.47 -29.88 2.18
N ALA A 30 8.89 -28.90 2.98
CA ALA A 30 9.05 -29.07 4.42
C ALA A 30 7.72 -29.40 5.12
N SER A 31 6.62 -28.72 4.72
CA SER A 31 5.29 -28.97 5.25
C SER A 31 4.76 -30.35 4.87
N LEU A 32 4.88 -30.77 3.61
CA LEU A 32 4.48 -32.10 3.13
C LEU A 32 5.26 -33.19 3.87
N ALA A 33 6.57 -33.02 4.05
CA ALA A 33 7.40 -33.98 4.79
C ALA A 33 7.01 -34.01 6.29
N ALA A 34 6.70 -32.89 6.92
CA ALA A 34 6.27 -32.87 8.32
C ALA A 34 4.92 -33.57 8.50
N MET A 35 3.93 -33.31 7.67
CA MET A 35 2.61 -33.97 7.70
C MET A 35 2.73 -35.48 7.43
N SER A 36 3.53 -35.89 6.45
CA SER A 36 3.75 -37.30 6.12
C SER A 36 4.36 -38.06 7.30
N ARG A 37 5.37 -37.46 7.96
CA ARG A 37 6.01 -38.07 9.16
C ARG A 37 5.10 -38.08 10.39
N ALA A 38 4.14 -37.18 10.48
CA ALA A 38 3.12 -37.19 11.52
C ALA A 38 2.04 -38.28 11.29
N GLY A 39 2.15 -39.06 10.23
CA GLY A 39 1.17 -40.11 9.89
C GLY A 39 -0.12 -39.56 9.27
N LEU A 40 -0.15 -38.30 8.87
CA LEU A 40 -1.28 -37.69 8.17
C LEU A 40 -1.33 -38.21 6.72
N HIS A 41 -2.54 -38.37 6.18
CA HIS A 41 -2.72 -38.90 4.82
C HIS A 41 -2.32 -37.84 3.76
N VAL A 42 -1.06 -37.88 3.35
CA VAL A 42 -0.47 -37.06 2.29
C VAL A 42 -0.17 -37.94 1.09
N PRO A 43 -0.59 -37.64 -0.14
CA PRO A 43 -0.18 -38.37 -1.32
C PRO A 43 1.36 -38.43 -1.40
N PRO A 44 1.95 -39.61 -1.66
CA PRO A 44 3.40 -39.78 -1.65
C PRO A 44 4.07 -38.94 -2.72
N GLY A 45 5.33 -38.57 -2.45
CA GLY A 45 6.10 -37.73 -3.35
C GLY A 45 7.52 -37.50 -2.84
N PHE A 46 8.23 -36.61 -3.52
CA PHE A 46 9.59 -36.23 -3.18
C PHE A 46 9.85 -34.76 -3.56
N THR A 47 10.85 -34.18 -2.94
CA THR A 47 11.28 -32.78 -3.17
C THR A 47 12.70 -32.74 -3.72
N ILE A 48 12.90 -32.01 -4.81
CA ILE A 48 14.22 -31.58 -5.30
C ILE A 48 14.58 -30.29 -4.58
N THR A 49 15.78 -30.21 -4.01
CA THR A 49 16.20 -29.13 -3.10
C THR A 49 16.37 -27.77 -3.78
N THR A 50 16.33 -26.70 -2.97
CA THR A 50 16.68 -25.33 -3.40
C THR A 50 18.13 -25.23 -3.90
N ASP A 51 19.03 -26.07 -3.36
CA ASP A 51 20.43 -26.11 -3.78
C ASP A 51 20.57 -26.62 -5.22
N ALA A 52 19.70 -27.57 -5.66
CA ALA A 52 19.69 -28.01 -7.07
C ALA A 52 19.27 -26.85 -8.01
N CYS A 53 18.32 -26.01 -7.60
CA CYS A 53 17.94 -24.81 -8.36
C CYS A 53 19.08 -23.79 -8.42
N ARG A 54 19.78 -23.55 -7.32
CA ARG A 54 20.96 -22.69 -7.29
C ARG A 54 22.03 -23.21 -8.24
N TYR A 55 22.37 -24.50 -8.18
CA TYR A 55 23.35 -25.13 -9.06
C TYR A 55 22.96 -24.98 -10.53
N PHE A 56 21.66 -25.19 -10.86
CA PHE A 56 21.12 -25.03 -12.20
C PHE A 56 21.44 -23.63 -12.82
N TYR A 57 21.25 -22.58 -12.02
CA TYR A 57 21.57 -21.22 -12.48
C TYR A 57 23.07 -20.92 -12.54
N GLU A 58 23.84 -21.41 -11.57
CA GLU A 58 25.29 -21.18 -11.52
C GLU A 58 26.03 -21.90 -12.67
N HIS A 59 25.42 -22.96 -13.24
CA HIS A 59 26.04 -23.79 -14.27
C HIS A 59 25.30 -23.72 -15.64
N GLY A 60 24.68 -22.60 -15.96
CA GLY A 60 24.08 -22.38 -17.28
C GLY A 60 22.92 -23.31 -17.61
N GLU A 61 22.00 -23.46 -16.67
CA GLU A 61 20.78 -24.28 -16.76
C GLU A 61 21.07 -25.79 -16.90
N GLN A 62 22.17 -26.27 -16.35
CA GLN A 62 22.52 -27.70 -16.33
C GLN A 62 22.24 -28.30 -14.96
N TRP A 63 21.76 -29.54 -14.97
CA TRP A 63 21.55 -30.31 -13.75
C TRP A 63 22.88 -30.75 -13.13
N PRO A 64 22.98 -30.86 -11.79
CA PRO A 64 24.07 -31.62 -11.17
C PRO A 64 24.17 -33.02 -11.75
N GLY A 65 25.39 -33.53 -11.94
CA GLY A 65 25.61 -34.77 -12.69
C GLY A 65 24.88 -36.00 -12.18
N ASP A 66 24.56 -36.07 -10.89
CA ASP A 66 23.85 -37.17 -10.22
C ASP A 66 22.36 -36.87 -9.93
N LEU A 67 21.85 -35.67 -10.23
CA LEU A 67 20.45 -35.32 -9.98
C LEU A 67 19.47 -36.16 -10.77
N GLU A 68 19.75 -36.44 -12.03
CA GLU A 68 18.86 -37.25 -12.90
C GLU A 68 18.70 -38.68 -12.35
N GLU A 69 19.78 -39.27 -11.89
CA GLU A 69 19.78 -40.59 -11.26
C GLU A 69 18.97 -40.61 -9.96
N GLN A 70 19.13 -39.58 -9.11
CA GLN A 70 18.36 -39.42 -7.87
C GLN A 70 16.86 -39.23 -8.16
N VAL A 71 16.47 -38.43 -9.15
CA VAL A 71 15.07 -38.23 -9.58
C VAL A 71 14.47 -39.54 -10.06
N HIS A 72 15.20 -40.30 -10.88
CA HIS A 72 14.73 -41.61 -11.38
C HIS A 72 14.57 -42.66 -10.26
N ALA A 73 15.47 -42.68 -9.29
CA ALA A 73 15.38 -43.55 -8.13
C ALA A 73 14.14 -43.24 -7.26
N HIS A 74 13.88 -41.96 -7.00
CA HIS A 74 12.72 -41.54 -6.22
C HIS A 74 11.41 -41.74 -6.99
N LEU A 75 11.41 -41.54 -8.31
CA LEU A 75 10.25 -41.85 -9.15
C LEU A 75 9.91 -43.35 -9.12
N ALA A 76 10.91 -44.23 -9.21
CA ALA A 76 10.71 -45.67 -9.08
C ALA A 76 10.20 -46.07 -7.69
N SER A 77 10.69 -45.42 -6.63
CA SER A 77 10.14 -45.58 -5.29
C SER A 77 8.67 -45.16 -5.20
N LEU A 78 8.31 -44.05 -5.87
CA LEU A 78 6.94 -43.57 -5.94
C LEU A 78 6.01 -44.49 -6.70
N GLU A 79 6.48 -45.08 -7.81
CA GLU A 79 5.78 -46.13 -8.55
C GLU A 79 5.49 -47.34 -7.67
N ASN A 80 6.48 -47.79 -6.91
CA ASN A 80 6.34 -48.90 -5.98
C ASN A 80 5.33 -48.59 -4.85
N LYS A 81 5.37 -47.41 -4.27
CA LYS A 81 4.44 -46.96 -3.20
C LYS A 81 3.00 -46.87 -3.69
N THR A 82 2.78 -46.46 -4.94
CA THR A 82 1.45 -46.28 -5.52
C THR A 82 0.91 -47.54 -6.23
N GLY A 83 1.78 -48.46 -6.57
CA GLY A 83 1.44 -49.64 -7.41
C GLY A 83 1.16 -49.27 -8.88
N ARG A 84 1.47 -48.04 -9.31
CA ARG A 84 1.19 -47.46 -10.62
C ARG A 84 2.49 -47.13 -11.32
N ARG A 85 2.50 -47.13 -12.67
CA ARG A 85 3.65 -46.73 -13.45
C ARG A 85 3.50 -45.30 -14.01
N PHE A 86 4.56 -44.53 -13.95
CA PHE A 86 4.56 -43.15 -14.40
C PHE A 86 4.34 -43.04 -15.92
N GLY A 87 3.19 -42.45 -16.28
CA GLY A 87 2.79 -42.23 -17.68
C GLY A 87 2.61 -43.53 -18.51
N CYS A 88 2.36 -44.69 -17.90
CA CYS A 88 2.19 -45.97 -18.59
C CYS A 88 1.14 -46.82 -17.90
N GLY A 89 0.53 -47.78 -18.64
CA GLY A 89 -0.45 -48.73 -18.13
C GLY A 89 -1.88 -48.20 -18.16
N SER A 90 -2.82 -49.09 -17.84
CA SER A 90 -4.26 -48.82 -17.84
C SER A 90 -4.71 -47.92 -16.66
N ASP A 91 -3.92 -47.90 -15.58
CA ASP A 91 -4.06 -46.99 -14.44
C ASP A 91 -2.72 -46.27 -14.17
N PRO A 92 -2.38 -45.26 -14.98
CA PRO A 92 -1.08 -44.62 -14.94
C PRO A 92 -0.89 -43.75 -13.70
N LEU A 93 0.34 -43.66 -13.20
CA LEU A 93 0.73 -42.65 -12.24
C LEU A 93 0.90 -41.31 -12.97
N PHE A 94 0.18 -40.26 -12.50
CA PHE A 94 0.44 -38.86 -12.82
C PHE A 94 0.99 -38.15 -11.59
N VAL A 95 1.76 -37.11 -11.79
CA VAL A 95 2.32 -36.30 -10.73
C VAL A 95 2.03 -34.82 -10.95
N SER A 96 1.93 -34.09 -9.87
CA SER A 96 2.03 -32.62 -9.89
C SER A 96 3.48 -32.21 -9.71
N VAL A 97 3.93 -31.17 -10.42
CA VAL A 97 5.25 -30.58 -10.31
C VAL A 97 5.05 -29.12 -9.86
N ARG A 98 5.40 -28.85 -8.61
CA ARG A 98 5.08 -27.60 -7.93
C ARG A 98 6.33 -26.93 -7.38
N SER A 99 6.40 -25.61 -7.52
CA SER A 99 7.45 -24.81 -6.87
C SER A 99 7.27 -24.77 -5.34
N GLY A 100 8.39 -24.66 -4.63
CA GLY A 100 8.41 -24.56 -3.17
C GLY A 100 9.57 -23.69 -2.68
N ALA A 101 9.45 -22.37 -2.72
CA ALA A 101 10.44 -21.47 -2.11
C ALA A 101 10.33 -21.46 -0.59
N ALA A 102 11.43 -21.15 0.11
CA ALA A 102 11.44 -21.04 1.57
C ALA A 102 10.51 -19.95 2.10
N SER A 103 10.32 -18.88 1.31
CA SER A 103 9.28 -17.86 1.55
C SER A 103 8.14 -18.06 0.55
N SER A 104 6.90 -18.07 1.04
CA SER A 104 5.73 -18.26 0.18
C SER A 104 5.54 -17.05 -0.77
N MET A 105 5.43 -17.32 -2.07
CA MET A 105 5.19 -16.33 -3.14
C MET A 105 3.98 -16.77 -3.98
N PRO A 106 2.73 -16.48 -3.53
CA PRO A 106 1.51 -16.97 -4.18
C PRO A 106 1.39 -16.45 -5.61
N GLY A 107 1.07 -17.35 -6.55
CA GLY A 107 0.86 -17.00 -7.96
C GLY A 107 2.11 -16.54 -8.73
N MET A 108 3.28 -16.46 -8.06
CA MET A 108 4.50 -15.95 -8.71
C MET A 108 5.31 -17.02 -9.43
N MET A 109 5.11 -18.28 -9.10
CA MET A 109 5.84 -19.43 -9.66
C MET A 109 4.89 -20.46 -10.21
N ASP A 110 5.37 -21.26 -11.17
CA ASP A 110 4.55 -22.14 -11.95
C ASP A 110 4.25 -23.47 -11.24
N THR A 111 3.13 -24.08 -11.62
CA THR A 111 2.66 -25.41 -11.20
C THR A 111 2.20 -26.16 -12.45
N VAL A 112 2.59 -27.41 -12.59
CA VAL A 112 2.15 -28.30 -13.66
C VAL A 112 1.46 -29.51 -13.06
N LEU A 113 0.19 -29.71 -13.38
CA LEU A 113 -0.61 -30.87 -12.95
C LEU A 113 -0.64 -31.93 -14.05
N ASN A 114 -1.00 -33.16 -13.68
CA ASN A 114 -1.14 -34.30 -14.60
C ASN A 114 0.13 -34.58 -15.42
N CYS A 115 1.32 -34.24 -14.91
CA CYS A 115 2.58 -34.58 -15.54
C CYS A 115 2.70 -36.12 -15.68
N GLY A 116 3.06 -36.58 -16.85
CA GLY A 116 3.08 -37.98 -17.24
C GLY A 116 2.00 -38.36 -18.29
N ILE A 117 0.98 -37.50 -18.49
CA ILE A 117 0.02 -37.69 -19.57
C ILE A 117 0.67 -37.31 -20.91
N HIS A 118 0.41 -38.10 -21.92
CA HIS A 118 0.86 -37.86 -23.30
C HIS A 118 -0.07 -38.54 -24.30
N PRO A 119 -0.12 -38.11 -25.58
CA PRO A 119 -1.06 -38.66 -26.57
C PRO A 119 -0.97 -40.19 -26.77
N GLY A 120 0.23 -40.77 -26.68
CA GLY A 120 0.42 -42.22 -26.83
C GLY A 120 -0.29 -43.07 -25.77
N LEU A 121 -0.61 -42.49 -24.63
CA LEU A 121 -1.29 -43.18 -23.54
C LEU A 121 -2.78 -43.50 -23.84
N ALA A 122 -3.38 -42.87 -24.85
CA ALA A 122 -4.73 -43.15 -25.30
C ALA A 122 -4.99 -44.61 -25.63
N ALA A 123 -3.96 -45.31 -26.16
CA ALA A 123 -4.04 -46.74 -26.47
C ALA A 123 -4.14 -47.63 -25.22
N GLU A 124 -3.67 -47.18 -24.07
CA GLU A 124 -3.63 -47.94 -22.82
C GLU A 124 -4.78 -47.61 -21.87
N VAL A 125 -5.15 -46.34 -21.79
CA VAL A 125 -6.20 -45.83 -20.88
C VAL A 125 -7.57 -45.83 -21.55
N GLY A 126 -7.61 -45.73 -22.90
CA GLY A 126 -8.82 -45.58 -23.72
C GLY A 126 -8.87 -44.26 -24.46
N ASP A 127 -9.19 -44.34 -25.76
CA ASP A 127 -9.37 -43.21 -26.66
C ASP A 127 -10.75 -42.53 -26.40
N THR A 128 -10.86 -41.75 -25.34
CA THR A 128 -12.10 -41.14 -24.92
C THR A 128 -12.03 -39.60 -25.03
N PRO A 129 -13.16 -38.90 -25.27
CA PRO A 129 -13.19 -37.45 -25.27
C PRO A 129 -12.59 -36.82 -24.00
N ARG A 130 -12.80 -37.52 -22.87
CA ARG A 130 -12.28 -37.05 -21.59
C ARG A 130 -10.75 -37.18 -21.47
N PHE A 131 -10.17 -38.26 -21.95
CA PHE A 131 -8.73 -38.36 -22.04
C PHE A 131 -8.12 -37.21 -22.81
N TRP A 132 -8.70 -36.90 -23.99
CA TRP A 132 -8.23 -35.81 -24.81
C TRP A 132 -8.43 -34.44 -24.16
N HIS A 133 -9.51 -34.30 -23.43
CA HIS A 133 -9.71 -33.05 -22.65
C HIS A 133 -8.55 -32.80 -21.68
N VAL A 134 -8.21 -33.76 -20.84
CA VAL A 134 -7.13 -33.65 -19.87
C VAL A 134 -5.75 -33.55 -20.56
N CYS A 135 -5.55 -34.29 -21.65
CA CYS A 135 -4.30 -34.28 -22.41
C CYS A 135 -4.06 -32.90 -23.07
N VAL A 136 -5.09 -32.30 -23.66
CA VAL A 136 -5.03 -30.97 -24.28
C VAL A 136 -4.76 -29.92 -23.23
N GLN A 137 -5.48 -29.95 -22.11
CA GLN A 137 -5.25 -29.02 -20.99
C GLN A 137 -3.81 -29.12 -20.45
N PHE A 138 -3.29 -30.33 -20.34
CA PHE A 138 -1.89 -30.53 -19.95
C PHE A 138 -0.92 -29.90 -20.93
N ILE A 139 -1.09 -30.13 -22.25
CA ILE A 139 -0.22 -29.57 -23.29
C ILE A 139 -0.26 -28.03 -23.27
N GLU A 140 -1.42 -27.43 -23.09
CA GLU A 140 -1.60 -25.98 -23.00
C GLU A 140 -0.92 -25.42 -21.73
N ALA A 141 -1.12 -26.04 -20.57
CA ALA A 141 -0.48 -25.66 -19.32
C ALA A 141 1.05 -25.82 -19.38
N PHE A 142 1.54 -26.93 -19.93
CA PHE A 142 2.96 -27.20 -20.14
C PHE A 142 3.59 -26.14 -21.05
N ALA A 143 2.94 -25.85 -22.18
CA ALA A 143 3.44 -24.84 -23.11
C ALA A 143 3.44 -23.43 -22.49
N LYS A 144 2.39 -23.05 -21.78
CA LYS A 144 2.34 -21.77 -21.05
C LYS A 144 3.49 -21.64 -20.05
N THR A 145 3.80 -22.71 -19.33
CA THR A 145 4.87 -22.72 -18.32
C THR A 145 6.28 -22.75 -18.96
N THR A 146 6.46 -23.40 -20.10
CA THR A 146 7.78 -23.55 -20.75
C THR A 146 8.09 -22.43 -21.73
N VAL A 147 7.08 -21.85 -22.40
CA VAL A 147 7.21 -20.78 -23.42
C VAL A 147 6.90 -19.40 -22.85
N GLY A 148 6.21 -19.33 -21.69
CA GLY A 148 5.82 -18.07 -21.05
C GLY A 148 4.60 -17.38 -21.64
N SER A 149 3.97 -17.97 -22.68
CA SER A 149 2.75 -17.45 -23.32
C SER A 149 1.81 -18.59 -23.73
N PRO A 150 0.49 -18.40 -23.65
CA PRO A 150 -0.47 -19.41 -24.09
C PRO A 150 -0.32 -19.67 -25.60
N LEU A 151 -0.54 -20.92 -26.00
CA LEU A 151 -0.62 -21.25 -27.43
C LEU A 151 -1.92 -20.67 -27.99
N THR A 152 -1.81 -19.95 -29.12
CA THR A 152 -2.91 -19.19 -29.74
C THR A 152 -3.46 -19.87 -30.98
N THR A 153 -3.83 -21.13 -30.92
CA THR A 153 -4.63 -21.65 -32.03
C THR A 153 -6.02 -21.03 -31.97
N ALA A 154 -6.28 -20.14 -32.90
CA ALA A 154 -7.61 -19.60 -33.12
C ALA A 154 -8.57 -20.75 -33.43
N GLU A 155 -9.76 -20.64 -32.82
CA GLU A 155 -10.93 -21.49 -32.96
C GLU A 155 -11.01 -22.70 -32.03
N LEU A 156 -12.10 -22.66 -31.28
CA LEU A 156 -12.61 -23.63 -30.32
C LEU A 156 -12.93 -24.97 -30.99
N SER A 157 -11.93 -25.77 -31.36
CA SER A 157 -12.18 -27.15 -31.72
C SER A 157 -12.23 -27.99 -30.44
N GLU A 158 -13.19 -28.91 -30.37
CA GLU A 158 -13.32 -29.84 -29.25
C GLU A 158 -12.00 -30.58 -28.96
N PRO A 159 -11.68 -30.88 -27.70
CA PRO A 159 -10.49 -31.64 -27.32
C PRO A 159 -10.45 -32.99 -28.04
N SER A 160 -9.37 -33.26 -28.76
CA SER A 160 -9.22 -34.43 -29.63
C SER A 160 -7.74 -34.72 -29.90
N ALA A 161 -7.46 -35.92 -30.43
CA ALA A 161 -6.12 -36.28 -30.90
C ALA A 161 -5.55 -35.27 -31.92
N THR A 162 -6.40 -34.73 -32.77
CA THR A 162 -6.01 -33.75 -33.79
C THR A 162 -5.59 -32.42 -33.10
N ARG A 163 -6.38 -31.96 -32.12
CA ARG A 163 -6.09 -30.77 -31.34
C ARG A 163 -4.78 -30.90 -30.56
N ALA A 164 -4.57 -32.02 -29.89
CA ALA A 164 -3.32 -32.29 -29.19
C ALA A 164 -2.08 -32.21 -30.12
N ARG A 165 -2.16 -32.80 -31.33
CA ARG A 165 -1.10 -32.69 -32.33
C ARG A 165 -0.86 -31.25 -32.78
N GLN A 166 -1.90 -30.50 -33.08
CA GLN A 166 -1.77 -29.09 -33.50
C GLN A 166 -1.05 -28.26 -32.46
N LEU A 167 -1.38 -28.46 -31.16
CA LEU A 167 -0.70 -27.75 -30.06
C LEU A 167 0.77 -28.15 -29.93
N MET A 168 1.10 -29.44 -30.13
CA MET A 168 2.48 -29.93 -30.12
C MET A 168 3.28 -29.36 -31.31
N ASP A 169 2.67 -29.25 -32.48
CA ASP A 169 3.30 -28.65 -33.66
C ASP A 169 3.50 -27.13 -33.49
N GLU A 170 2.54 -26.45 -32.90
CA GLU A 170 2.66 -25.03 -32.54
C GLU A 170 3.79 -24.81 -31.52
N PHE A 171 3.83 -25.66 -30.47
CA PHE A 171 4.93 -25.64 -29.52
C PHE A 171 6.30 -25.80 -30.21
N ALA A 172 6.43 -26.75 -31.12
CA ALA A 172 7.67 -26.97 -31.88
C ALA A 172 8.03 -25.75 -32.74
N THR A 173 7.04 -25.13 -33.37
CA THR A 173 7.24 -23.92 -34.18
C THR A 173 7.73 -22.74 -33.34
N ARG A 174 7.17 -22.53 -32.16
CA ARG A 174 7.53 -21.42 -31.28
C ARG A 174 8.88 -21.61 -30.57
N THR A 175 9.20 -22.84 -30.18
CA THR A 175 10.40 -23.13 -29.40
C THR A 175 11.59 -23.58 -30.23
N GLY A 176 11.40 -23.94 -31.51
CA GLY A 176 12.39 -24.57 -32.35
C GLY A 176 12.77 -25.99 -31.93
N ARG A 177 12.01 -26.61 -31.00
CA ARG A 177 12.25 -27.95 -30.45
C ARG A 177 10.95 -28.76 -30.48
N PRO A 178 11.00 -30.07 -30.80
CA PRO A 178 9.80 -30.91 -30.73
C PRO A 178 9.26 -31.00 -29.31
N PHE A 179 7.96 -31.22 -29.17
CA PHE A 179 7.36 -31.53 -27.86
C PHE A 179 8.00 -32.83 -27.30
N PRO A 180 8.32 -32.90 -25.99
CA PRO A 180 8.99 -34.07 -25.40
C PRO A 180 8.19 -35.35 -25.67
N ALA A 181 8.89 -36.42 -26.10
CA ALA A 181 8.26 -37.63 -26.59
C ALA A 181 7.92 -38.62 -25.45
N THR A 182 8.66 -38.62 -24.38
CA THR A 182 8.51 -39.57 -23.26
C THR A 182 8.04 -38.88 -21.98
N PRO A 183 7.30 -39.57 -21.11
CA PRO A 183 6.91 -39.03 -19.80
C PRO A 183 8.09 -38.50 -18.97
N ARG A 184 9.25 -39.14 -19.05
CA ARG A 184 10.45 -38.72 -18.30
C ARG A 184 11.04 -37.41 -18.85
N GLU A 185 11.07 -37.25 -20.16
CA GLU A 185 11.48 -35.96 -20.79
C GLU A 185 10.51 -34.85 -20.43
N ILE A 186 9.21 -35.14 -20.44
CA ILE A 186 8.16 -34.20 -19.99
C ILE A 186 8.43 -33.79 -18.54
N LEU A 187 8.69 -34.72 -17.64
CA LEU A 187 8.98 -34.44 -16.23
C LEU A 187 10.23 -33.55 -16.09
N LYS A 188 11.30 -33.86 -16.83
CA LYS A 188 12.53 -33.08 -16.83
C LYS A 188 12.29 -31.62 -17.25
N GLU A 189 11.53 -31.42 -18.32
CA GLU A 189 11.20 -30.07 -18.78
C GLU A 189 10.26 -29.33 -17.80
N CYS A 190 9.31 -30.00 -17.13
CA CYS A 190 8.50 -29.44 -16.05
C CYS A 190 9.37 -28.96 -14.88
N ILE A 191 10.37 -29.76 -14.47
CA ILE A 191 11.31 -29.39 -13.40
C ILE A 191 12.12 -28.15 -13.83
N ASN A 192 12.65 -28.15 -15.05
CA ASN A 192 13.39 -27.01 -15.61
C ASN A 192 12.54 -25.73 -15.64
N ALA A 193 11.27 -25.86 -16.04
CA ALA A 193 10.35 -24.74 -16.09
C ALA A 193 10.08 -24.16 -14.69
N VAL A 194 9.91 -25.03 -13.68
CA VAL A 194 9.77 -24.58 -12.29
C VAL A 194 11.04 -23.90 -11.79
N PHE A 195 12.24 -24.40 -12.11
CA PHE A 195 13.48 -23.68 -11.80
C PHE A 195 13.54 -22.31 -12.47
N ARG A 196 13.22 -22.20 -13.75
CA ARG A 196 13.21 -20.92 -14.50
C ARG A 196 12.19 -19.93 -13.93
N SER A 197 11.07 -20.39 -13.39
CA SER A 197 10.04 -19.52 -12.81
C SER A 197 10.55 -18.72 -11.62
N TRP A 198 11.62 -19.17 -10.94
CA TRP A 198 12.27 -18.45 -9.86
C TRP A 198 12.80 -17.08 -10.27
N ASN A 199 13.34 -16.97 -11.50
CA ASN A 199 13.87 -15.72 -12.04
C ASN A 199 12.96 -15.10 -13.11
N SER A 200 11.67 -15.46 -13.14
CA SER A 200 10.67 -14.74 -13.93
C SER A 200 10.56 -13.28 -13.47
N GLU A 201 10.21 -12.37 -14.36
CA GLU A 201 10.03 -10.94 -14.05
C GLU A 201 9.09 -10.72 -12.87
N ARG A 202 7.95 -11.44 -12.86
CA ARG A 202 6.97 -11.38 -11.76
C ARG A 202 7.53 -11.87 -10.42
N ALA A 203 8.32 -12.95 -10.40
CA ALA A 203 8.93 -13.48 -9.19
C ALA A 203 10.05 -12.57 -8.66
N ILE A 204 10.85 -11.96 -9.54
CA ILE A 204 11.86 -10.97 -9.19
C ILE A 204 11.19 -9.71 -8.61
N ALA A 205 10.17 -9.17 -9.29
CA ALA A 205 9.42 -8.01 -8.83
C ALA A 205 8.79 -8.25 -7.45
N TYR A 206 8.17 -9.43 -7.26
CA TYR A 206 7.59 -9.80 -5.98
C TYR A 206 8.62 -9.88 -4.85
N ARG A 207 9.78 -10.52 -5.07
CA ARG A 207 10.85 -10.58 -4.07
C ARG A 207 11.38 -9.19 -3.74
N LYS A 208 11.58 -8.35 -4.74
CA LYS A 208 12.03 -6.95 -4.58
C LYS A 208 11.01 -6.14 -3.76
N ARG A 209 9.73 -6.23 -4.10
CA ARG A 209 8.64 -5.53 -3.41
C ARG A 209 8.48 -5.95 -1.95
N ASN A 210 8.65 -7.24 -1.65
CA ASN A 210 8.48 -7.78 -0.29
C ASN A 210 9.80 -7.89 0.49
N ASP A 211 10.89 -7.28 0.00
CA ASP A 211 12.25 -7.30 0.59
C ASP A 211 12.72 -8.72 0.94
N ILE A 212 12.39 -9.70 0.10
CA ILE A 212 12.79 -11.09 0.27
C ILE A 212 14.21 -11.25 -0.25
N ARG A 213 15.17 -11.40 0.66
CA ARG A 213 16.61 -11.53 0.35
C ARG A 213 17.18 -12.83 0.91
N GLY A 214 18.33 -13.25 0.39
CA GLY A 214 19.10 -14.38 0.92
C GLY A 214 18.55 -15.76 0.59
N LEU A 215 17.53 -15.87 -0.30
CA LEU A 215 17.04 -17.16 -0.76
C LEU A 215 17.87 -17.71 -1.91
N ALA A 216 18.26 -18.99 -1.81
CA ALA A 216 19.14 -19.64 -2.79
C ALA A 216 18.43 -20.05 -4.10
N GLY A 217 17.11 -20.22 -4.08
CA GLY A 217 16.33 -20.73 -5.20
C GLY A 217 14.95 -21.23 -4.80
N THR A 218 14.28 -21.97 -5.67
CA THR A 218 13.05 -22.71 -5.37
C THR A 218 13.30 -24.22 -5.33
N ALA A 219 12.68 -24.92 -4.40
CA ALA A 219 12.58 -26.37 -4.45
C ALA A 219 11.50 -26.78 -5.46
N VAL A 220 11.56 -28.02 -5.93
CA VAL A 220 10.53 -28.63 -6.80
C VAL A 220 9.91 -29.82 -6.09
N ASN A 221 8.60 -29.75 -5.84
CA ASN A 221 7.85 -30.83 -5.23
C ASN A 221 7.16 -31.66 -6.31
N ILE A 222 7.48 -32.94 -6.39
CA ILE A 222 6.87 -33.93 -7.26
C ILE A 222 5.98 -34.84 -6.38
N GLN A 223 4.65 -34.75 -6.58
CA GLN A 223 3.67 -35.43 -5.75
C GLN A 223 2.70 -36.25 -6.59
N ALA A 224 2.39 -37.49 -6.21
CA ALA A 224 1.37 -38.28 -6.87
C ALA A 224 0.04 -37.53 -6.90
N MET A 225 -0.60 -37.46 -8.07
CA MET A 225 -1.92 -36.89 -8.21
C MET A 225 -2.94 -37.70 -7.39
N PHE A 226 -3.72 -37.00 -6.57
CA PHE A 226 -4.85 -37.57 -5.87
C PHE A 226 -6.11 -37.41 -6.73
N PRO A 227 -6.85 -38.44 -7.04
CA PRO A 227 -7.99 -38.36 -7.97
C PRO A 227 -9.23 -37.79 -7.29
N SER A 228 -9.13 -36.60 -6.79
CA SER A 228 -10.19 -35.92 -6.03
C SER A 228 -11.52 -35.87 -6.80
N ARG A 229 -12.60 -36.33 -6.19
CA ARG A 229 -13.98 -36.09 -6.62
C ARG A 229 -14.51 -34.78 -6.06
N VAL A 230 -14.05 -34.45 -4.86
CA VAL A 230 -14.28 -33.13 -4.21
C VAL A 230 -12.95 -32.68 -3.66
N SER A 231 -12.68 -31.41 -3.77
CA SER A 231 -11.47 -30.78 -3.25
C SER A 231 -11.73 -29.33 -2.82
N GLY A 232 -10.82 -28.77 -2.08
CA GLY A 232 -10.99 -27.42 -1.60
C GLY A 232 -9.87 -26.92 -0.71
N ILE A 233 -10.19 -25.84 -0.03
CA ILE A 233 -9.33 -25.17 0.96
C ILE A 233 -10.06 -25.18 2.30
N ALA A 234 -9.32 -25.35 3.38
CA ALA A 234 -9.84 -25.20 4.73
C ALA A 234 -8.92 -24.30 5.54
N PHE A 235 -9.49 -23.25 6.14
CA PHE A 235 -8.81 -22.41 7.11
C PHE A 235 -9.21 -22.85 8.51
N THR A 236 -8.25 -23.23 9.33
CA THR A 236 -8.55 -23.68 10.71
C THR A 236 -9.01 -22.54 11.62
N GLN A 237 -8.87 -21.30 11.18
CA GLN A 237 -9.44 -20.09 11.79
C GLN A 237 -9.88 -19.13 10.67
N ASP A 238 -11.02 -18.44 10.84
CA ASP A 238 -11.46 -17.48 9.83
C ASP A 238 -10.42 -16.34 9.68
N PRO A 239 -9.79 -16.18 8.49
CA PRO A 239 -8.80 -15.15 8.28
C PRO A 239 -9.41 -13.73 8.28
N ASN A 240 -10.74 -13.59 8.18
CA ASN A 240 -11.45 -12.31 8.19
C ASN A 240 -11.97 -11.92 9.58
N ASP A 241 -12.16 -12.91 10.47
CA ASP A 241 -12.57 -12.67 11.86
C ASP A 241 -11.73 -13.53 12.82
N LEU A 242 -10.67 -12.94 13.34
CA LEU A 242 -9.73 -13.62 14.24
C LEU A 242 -10.30 -13.89 15.64
N ALA A 243 -11.36 -13.20 16.02
CA ALA A 243 -12.03 -13.43 17.29
C ALA A 243 -13.01 -14.62 17.21
N ALA A 244 -13.46 -14.96 16.00
CA ALA A 244 -14.36 -16.10 15.78
C ALA A 244 -13.64 -17.42 15.96
N GLN A 245 -14.23 -18.31 16.72
CA GLN A 245 -13.77 -19.70 16.91
C GLN A 245 -14.36 -20.59 15.81
N GLU A 246 -14.01 -20.30 14.56
CA GLU A 246 -14.66 -20.89 13.38
C GLU A 246 -13.64 -21.41 12.38
N ILE A 247 -13.99 -22.51 11.71
CA ILE A 247 -13.27 -23.11 10.57
C ILE A 247 -14.00 -22.70 9.31
N VAL A 248 -13.30 -22.22 8.30
CA VAL A 248 -13.87 -21.91 6.98
C VAL A 248 -13.45 -22.97 6.00
N ILE A 249 -14.42 -23.60 5.32
CA ILE A 249 -14.18 -24.58 4.26
C ILE A 249 -14.76 -24.05 2.96
N GLU A 250 -13.96 -24.06 1.92
CA GLU A 250 -14.39 -23.81 0.54
C GLU A 250 -14.13 -25.05 -0.31
N SER A 251 -15.12 -25.48 -1.09
CA SER A 251 -15.01 -26.74 -1.82
C SER A 251 -15.75 -26.74 -3.16
N SER A 252 -15.20 -27.49 -4.10
CA SER A 252 -15.80 -27.73 -5.41
C SER A 252 -15.63 -29.19 -5.86
N TYR A 253 -16.33 -29.58 -6.91
CA TYR A 253 -16.12 -30.86 -7.53
C TYR A 253 -14.77 -30.91 -8.29
N GLY A 254 -14.15 -32.10 -8.33
CA GLY A 254 -12.94 -32.34 -9.08
C GLY A 254 -11.65 -31.88 -8.40
N LEU A 255 -10.66 -31.43 -9.19
CA LEU A 255 -9.34 -31.01 -8.72
C LEU A 255 -9.39 -29.62 -8.13
N GLY A 256 -8.61 -29.35 -7.08
CA GLY A 256 -8.60 -28.12 -6.30
C GLY A 256 -8.06 -26.87 -7.02
N GLU A 257 -7.50 -27.01 -8.21
CA GLU A 257 -6.93 -25.90 -8.96
C GLU A 257 -7.96 -24.78 -9.22
N ALA A 258 -9.17 -25.16 -9.63
CA ALA A 258 -10.23 -24.20 -9.93
C ALA A 258 -10.72 -23.41 -8.71
N VAL A 259 -10.62 -23.98 -7.50
CA VAL A 259 -10.91 -23.26 -6.25
C VAL A 259 -9.78 -22.30 -5.89
N VAL A 260 -8.52 -22.77 -6.01
CA VAL A 260 -7.34 -21.98 -5.67
C VAL A 260 -7.12 -20.80 -6.63
N SER A 261 -7.42 -20.97 -7.93
CA SER A 261 -7.32 -19.91 -8.94
C SER A 261 -8.49 -18.91 -8.89
N GLY A 262 -9.61 -19.28 -8.24
CA GLY A 262 -10.83 -18.46 -8.22
C GLY A 262 -11.69 -18.58 -9.49
N ASP A 263 -11.46 -19.60 -10.31
CA ASP A 263 -12.21 -19.82 -11.58
C ASP A 263 -13.63 -20.35 -11.36
N VAL A 264 -13.91 -20.83 -10.16
CA VAL A 264 -15.24 -21.35 -9.77
C VAL A 264 -15.74 -20.64 -8.51
N THR A 265 -17.07 -20.54 -8.39
CA THR A 265 -17.72 -20.13 -7.13
C THR A 265 -17.93 -21.38 -6.28
N PRO A 266 -17.10 -21.65 -5.24
CA PRO A 266 -17.18 -22.86 -4.45
C PRO A 266 -18.37 -22.85 -3.48
N ASP A 267 -18.70 -24.01 -2.93
CA ASP A 267 -19.49 -24.09 -1.70
C ASP A 267 -18.65 -23.54 -0.55
N ARG A 268 -19.28 -22.82 0.37
CA ARG A 268 -18.63 -22.28 1.56
C ARG A 268 -19.37 -22.75 2.82
N PHE A 269 -18.60 -23.27 3.78
CA PHE A 269 -19.09 -23.69 5.07
C PHE A 269 -18.35 -22.95 6.17
N LEU A 270 -19.12 -22.30 7.05
CA LEU A 270 -18.61 -21.72 8.28
C LEU A 270 -18.94 -22.68 9.42
N VAL A 271 -17.94 -23.22 10.09
CA VAL A 271 -18.07 -24.36 11.01
C VAL A 271 -17.49 -24.00 12.37
N LYS A 272 -18.25 -24.23 13.43
CA LYS A 272 -17.83 -23.97 14.81
C LYS A 272 -16.77 -24.99 15.24
N ARG A 273 -15.68 -24.50 15.81
CA ARG A 273 -14.51 -25.36 16.17
C ARG A 273 -14.81 -26.40 17.27
N GLY A 274 -15.78 -26.14 18.17
CA GLY A 274 -16.00 -27.00 19.33
C GLY A 274 -16.78 -28.28 19.06
N ASP A 275 -17.80 -28.22 18.21
CA ASP A 275 -18.72 -29.32 17.93
C ASP A 275 -18.87 -29.62 16.44
N PHE A 276 -18.14 -28.90 15.59
CA PHE A 276 -18.17 -29.02 14.13
C PHE A 276 -19.55 -28.77 13.50
N THR A 277 -20.40 -28.00 14.17
CA THR A 277 -21.70 -27.61 13.62
C THR A 277 -21.51 -26.54 12.56
N ALA A 278 -22.08 -26.73 11.37
CA ALA A 278 -22.10 -25.71 10.34
C ALA A 278 -23.03 -24.56 10.77
N ILE A 279 -22.45 -23.35 10.96
CA ILE A 279 -23.17 -22.13 11.34
C ILE A 279 -23.80 -21.51 10.11
N GLN A 280 -23.08 -21.50 9.00
CA GLN A 280 -23.52 -20.96 7.73
C GLN A 280 -23.06 -21.87 6.59
N THR A 281 -23.92 -22.04 5.62
CA THR A 281 -23.64 -22.82 4.40
C THR A 281 -24.09 -22.01 3.18
N PHE A 282 -23.19 -21.87 2.23
CA PHE A 282 -23.46 -21.26 0.93
C PHE A 282 -23.21 -22.29 -0.18
N CYS A 283 -24.16 -22.49 -1.08
CA CYS A 283 -24.01 -23.37 -2.23
C CYS A 283 -23.56 -22.55 -3.44
N GLY A 284 -22.33 -22.80 -3.91
CA GLY A 284 -21.76 -22.15 -5.08
C GLY A 284 -22.31 -22.69 -6.41
N SER A 285 -22.04 -21.98 -7.51
CA SER A 285 -22.43 -22.45 -8.85
C SER A 285 -21.59 -23.61 -9.36
N LYS A 286 -20.33 -23.74 -8.89
CA LYS A 286 -19.37 -24.80 -9.28
C LYS A 286 -19.19 -25.02 -10.77
N ALA A 287 -19.61 -24.05 -11.59
CA ALA A 287 -19.45 -24.10 -13.04
C ALA A 287 -17.94 -24.04 -13.41
N GLY A 288 -17.50 -24.94 -14.28
CA GLY A 288 -16.10 -24.98 -14.71
C GLY A 288 -15.19 -25.90 -13.86
N ALA A 289 -15.75 -26.71 -12.97
CA ALA A 289 -14.97 -27.68 -12.17
C ALA A 289 -14.20 -28.66 -13.09
N VAL A 290 -12.89 -28.86 -12.78
CA VAL A 290 -12.00 -29.75 -13.51
C VAL A 290 -11.96 -31.10 -12.82
N SER A 291 -12.48 -32.13 -13.49
CA SER A 291 -12.49 -33.49 -12.95
C SER A 291 -11.16 -34.22 -13.19
N ALA A 292 -10.81 -35.15 -12.31
CA ALA A 292 -9.69 -36.05 -12.53
C ALA A 292 -9.93 -37.00 -13.72
N LEU A 293 -8.86 -37.49 -14.33
CA LEU A 293 -8.96 -38.53 -15.36
C LEU A 293 -9.62 -39.78 -14.76
N GLY A 294 -10.64 -40.31 -15.42
CA GLY A 294 -11.39 -41.48 -14.94
C GLY A 294 -12.67 -41.19 -14.15
N ASP A 295 -12.93 -39.98 -13.72
CA ASP A 295 -14.21 -39.62 -13.10
C ASP A 295 -15.31 -39.45 -14.14
N THR A 296 -16.34 -40.27 -14.13
CA THR A 296 -17.48 -40.25 -15.06
C THR A 296 -18.75 -39.73 -14.40
N THR A 297 -18.68 -39.25 -13.15
CA THR A 297 -19.86 -38.79 -12.40
C THR A 297 -20.36 -37.45 -12.94
N LEU A 298 -21.64 -37.38 -13.26
CA LEU A 298 -22.33 -36.11 -13.47
C LEU A 298 -22.57 -35.49 -12.10
N HIS A 299 -21.98 -34.34 -11.83
CA HIS A 299 -22.16 -33.62 -10.59
C HIS A 299 -23.34 -32.68 -10.71
N ASP A 300 -24.24 -32.71 -9.71
CA ASP A 300 -25.28 -31.70 -9.57
C ASP A 300 -24.68 -30.39 -9.05
N ALA A 301 -24.57 -29.39 -9.90
CA ALA A 301 -24.04 -28.07 -9.54
C ALA A 301 -24.87 -27.39 -8.43
N GLY A 302 -26.14 -27.76 -8.26
CA GLY A 302 -27.04 -27.25 -7.23
C GLY A 302 -26.94 -27.97 -5.87
N ALA A 303 -26.18 -29.12 -5.79
CA ALA A 303 -26.01 -29.85 -4.55
C ALA A 303 -24.71 -29.48 -3.84
N LEU A 304 -24.74 -29.51 -2.50
CA LEU A 304 -23.55 -29.29 -1.70
C LEU A 304 -22.51 -30.41 -1.92
N THR A 305 -21.25 -30.04 -1.97
CA THR A 305 -20.14 -30.96 -2.23
C THR A 305 -19.80 -31.87 -1.05
N LEU A 306 -20.10 -31.46 0.18
CA LEU A 306 -19.83 -32.22 1.40
C LEU A 306 -21.09 -32.42 2.22
N SER A 307 -21.22 -33.65 2.78
CA SER A 307 -22.22 -33.96 3.80
C SER A 307 -21.77 -33.49 5.18
N PRO A 308 -22.67 -33.33 6.18
CA PRO A 308 -22.29 -32.94 7.55
C PRO A 308 -21.24 -33.88 8.19
N ALA A 309 -21.30 -35.20 7.91
CA ALA A 309 -20.32 -36.17 8.41
C ALA A 309 -18.92 -35.91 7.82
N GLN A 310 -18.84 -35.63 6.53
CA GLN A 310 -17.58 -35.31 5.86
C GLN A 310 -17.00 -33.96 6.34
N ILE A 311 -17.86 -32.95 6.62
CA ILE A 311 -17.43 -31.69 7.21
C ILE A 311 -16.79 -31.93 8.58
N GLY A 312 -17.41 -32.75 9.44
CA GLY A 312 -16.86 -33.11 10.74
C GLY A 312 -15.51 -33.82 10.66
N GLU A 313 -15.38 -34.80 9.74
CA GLU A 313 -14.14 -35.54 9.50
C GLU A 313 -13.02 -34.61 9.01
N LEU A 314 -13.32 -33.74 8.05
CA LEU A 314 -12.37 -32.76 7.54
C LEU A 314 -11.93 -31.75 8.63
N CYS A 315 -12.86 -31.26 9.44
CA CYS A 315 -12.54 -30.35 10.54
C CYS A 315 -11.60 -31.00 11.56
N ALA A 316 -11.87 -32.27 11.93
CA ALA A 316 -11.00 -33.00 12.84
C ALA A 316 -9.59 -33.17 12.25
N LEU A 317 -9.48 -33.49 10.96
CA LEU A 317 -8.22 -33.58 10.25
C LEU A 317 -7.47 -32.26 10.21
N CYS A 318 -8.17 -31.15 9.94
CA CYS A 318 -7.59 -29.81 9.92
C CYS A 318 -7.06 -29.37 11.29
N LEU A 319 -7.79 -29.69 12.38
CA LEU A 319 -7.31 -29.39 13.73
C LEU A 319 -6.12 -30.28 14.15
N ALA A 320 -6.03 -31.51 13.65
CA ALA A 320 -4.83 -32.33 13.85
C ALA A 320 -3.59 -31.71 13.17
N VAL A 321 -3.75 -31.14 11.96
CA VAL A 321 -2.69 -30.39 11.28
C VAL A 321 -2.31 -29.15 12.09
N GLU A 322 -3.28 -28.36 12.54
CA GLU A 322 -3.03 -27.16 13.38
C GLU A 322 -2.28 -27.53 14.67
N THR A 323 -2.70 -28.60 15.34
CA THR A 323 -2.05 -29.08 16.57
C THR A 323 -0.61 -29.47 16.32
N HIS A 324 -0.34 -30.15 15.17
CA HIS A 324 1.03 -30.56 14.81
C HIS A 324 1.95 -29.35 14.54
N PHE A 325 1.44 -28.30 13.87
CA PHE A 325 2.23 -27.11 13.57
C PHE A 325 2.17 -26.04 14.67
N GLY A 326 1.28 -26.16 15.65
CA GLY A 326 1.12 -25.23 16.78
C GLY A 326 0.59 -23.86 16.40
N GLN A 327 -0.02 -23.72 15.22
CA GLN A 327 -0.56 -22.44 14.70
C GLN A 327 -1.70 -22.68 13.72
N PRO A 328 -2.60 -21.70 13.52
CA PRO A 328 -3.67 -21.80 12.52
C PRO A 328 -3.15 -21.99 11.10
N MET A 329 -3.81 -22.86 10.35
CA MET A 329 -3.35 -23.36 9.06
C MET A 329 -4.37 -23.15 7.95
N ASP A 330 -3.85 -22.87 6.75
CA ASP A 330 -4.49 -22.90 5.45
C ASP A 330 -4.11 -24.22 4.78
N ILE A 331 -5.12 -25.07 4.49
CA ILE A 331 -4.95 -26.47 4.12
C ILE A 331 -5.65 -26.73 2.79
N GLU A 332 -4.90 -27.15 1.77
CA GLU A 332 -5.46 -27.71 0.54
C GLU A 332 -5.72 -29.21 0.75
N TRP A 333 -6.91 -29.65 0.41
CA TRP A 333 -7.34 -31.02 0.62
C TRP A 333 -8.11 -31.59 -0.58
N GLY A 334 -8.19 -32.93 -0.67
CA GLY A 334 -9.01 -33.67 -1.63
C GLY A 334 -9.74 -34.81 -0.97
N TRP A 335 -10.88 -35.19 -1.53
CA TRP A 335 -11.66 -36.35 -1.09
C TRP A 335 -11.98 -37.23 -2.28
N ALA A 336 -11.70 -38.54 -2.12
CA ALA A 336 -12.05 -39.60 -3.06
C ALA A 336 -12.12 -40.93 -2.32
N ASP A 337 -12.98 -41.83 -2.78
CA ASP A 337 -13.12 -43.21 -2.30
C ASP A 337 -13.25 -43.32 -0.77
N GLY A 338 -14.01 -42.41 -0.18
CA GLY A 338 -14.28 -42.35 1.26
C GLY A 338 -13.13 -41.84 2.12
N LYS A 339 -12.09 -41.22 1.56
CA LYS A 339 -10.93 -40.73 2.30
C LYS A 339 -10.56 -39.30 1.93
N PHE A 340 -10.15 -38.53 2.93
CA PHE A 340 -9.49 -37.25 2.73
C PHE A 340 -7.98 -37.43 2.54
N ALA A 341 -7.40 -36.58 1.70
CA ALA A 341 -5.96 -36.43 1.55
C ALA A 341 -5.58 -34.97 1.69
N LEU A 342 -4.46 -34.71 2.38
CA LEU A 342 -3.88 -33.37 2.53
C LEU A 342 -2.90 -33.14 1.38
N LEU A 343 -3.17 -32.11 0.59
CA LEU A 343 -2.40 -31.82 -0.62
C LEU A 343 -1.32 -30.76 -0.35
N GLN A 344 -1.60 -29.84 0.58
CA GLN A 344 -0.66 -28.82 1.05
C GLN A 344 -1.16 -28.26 2.39
N SER A 345 -0.23 -27.77 3.22
CA SER A 345 -0.58 -26.92 4.36
C SER A 345 0.41 -25.77 4.50
N ARG A 346 -0.08 -24.62 4.96
CA ARG A 346 0.74 -23.44 5.28
C ARG A 346 0.10 -22.67 6.42
N ALA A 347 0.90 -21.91 7.18
CA ALA A 347 0.35 -20.97 8.15
C ALA A 347 -0.57 -19.96 7.47
N ILE A 348 -1.69 -19.62 8.11
CA ILE A 348 -2.60 -18.58 7.62
C ILE A 348 -1.82 -17.26 7.62
N ARG A 349 -1.71 -16.63 6.47
CA ARG A 349 -0.99 -15.37 6.32
C ARG A 349 -1.74 -14.22 6.97
N GLY A 350 -0.98 -13.38 7.66
CA GLY A 350 -1.51 -12.15 8.25
C GLY A 350 -2.15 -12.33 9.61
N LEU A 351 -2.19 -13.56 10.16
CA LEU A 351 -2.66 -13.83 11.52
C LEU A 351 -1.74 -13.21 12.56
N ASP A 352 -0.44 -13.44 12.42
CA ASP A 352 0.61 -12.78 13.20
C ASP A 352 0.52 -11.26 13.09
N ILE A 353 0.33 -10.73 11.86
CA ILE A 353 0.18 -9.29 11.66
C ILE A 353 -1.14 -8.76 12.26
N ALA A 354 -2.20 -9.56 12.24
CA ALA A 354 -3.47 -9.16 12.82
C ALA A 354 -3.46 -9.26 14.36
N GLN A 355 -2.81 -10.28 14.93
CA GLN A 355 -2.54 -10.35 16.37
C GLN A 355 -1.65 -9.19 16.82
N ASP A 356 -0.59 -8.89 16.07
CA ASP A 356 0.26 -7.73 16.33
C ASP A 356 -0.51 -6.41 16.19
N ALA A 357 -1.49 -6.33 15.29
CA ALA A 357 -2.36 -5.16 15.17
C ALA A 357 -3.28 -5.01 16.39
N GLU A 358 -3.84 -6.09 16.91
CA GLU A 358 -4.65 -6.06 18.12
C GLU A 358 -3.81 -5.68 19.35
N VAL A 359 -2.61 -6.25 19.51
CA VAL A 359 -1.66 -5.84 20.55
C VAL A 359 -1.33 -4.35 20.43
N ALA A 360 -1.05 -3.88 19.21
CA ALA A 360 -0.79 -2.46 18.96
C ALA A 360 -2.00 -1.57 19.29
N ARG A 361 -3.22 -2.03 19.01
CA ARG A 361 -4.48 -1.36 19.38
C ARG A 361 -4.62 -1.25 20.89
N GLU A 362 -4.48 -2.35 21.62
CA GLU A 362 -4.61 -2.38 23.08
C GLU A 362 -3.57 -1.49 23.76
N GLU A 363 -2.31 -1.57 23.36
CA GLU A 363 -1.24 -0.70 23.87
C GLU A 363 -1.56 0.78 23.61
N THR A 364 -2.09 1.08 22.42
CA THR A 364 -2.49 2.44 22.05
C THR A 364 -3.64 2.92 22.92
N VAL A 365 -4.68 2.11 23.13
CA VAL A 365 -5.80 2.44 24.01
C VAL A 365 -5.31 2.69 25.44
N LEU A 366 -4.41 1.87 25.96
CA LEU A 366 -3.80 2.06 27.28
C LEU A 366 -2.96 3.35 27.36
N HIS A 367 -2.22 3.67 26.30
CA HIS A 367 -1.45 4.91 26.19
C HIS A 367 -2.37 6.14 26.20
N LEU A 368 -3.40 6.15 25.36
CA LEU A 368 -4.36 7.26 25.28
C LEU A 368 -5.16 7.45 26.58
N ARG A 369 -5.55 6.35 27.24
CA ARG A 369 -6.17 6.42 28.57
C ARG A 369 -5.25 7.07 29.62
N ARG A 370 -3.96 6.77 29.60
CA ARG A 370 -2.97 7.41 30.47
C ARG A 370 -2.83 8.90 30.17
N LEU A 371 -2.79 9.29 28.89
CA LEU A 371 -2.72 10.69 28.45
C LEU A 371 -3.98 11.46 28.84
N ALA A 372 -5.16 10.87 28.70
CA ALA A 372 -6.43 11.50 29.05
C ALA A 372 -6.58 11.70 30.56
N GLY A 373 -6.11 10.75 31.37
CA GLY A 373 -6.27 10.79 32.81
C GLY A 373 -7.77 10.69 33.22
N ARG A 374 -8.28 11.71 33.92
CA ARG A 374 -9.68 11.80 34.35
C ARG A 374 -10.55 12.77 33.56
N LYS A 375 -9.97 13.44 32.55
CA LYS A 375 -10.67 14.44 31.74
C LYS A 375 -10.93 13.88 30.34
N GLN A 376 -12.02 14.31 29.73
CA GLN A 376 -12.22 14.09 28.31
C GLN A 376 -11.10 14.76 27.53
N ARG A 377 -10.48 14.03 26.61
CA ARG A 377 -9.43 14.51 25.73
C ARG A 377 -9.70 14.05 24.30
N LEU A 378 -9.44 14.92 23.36
CA LEU A 378 -9.57 14.63 21.93
C LEU A 378 -8.20 14.58 21.28
N TRP A 379 -8.08 13.75 20.25
CA TRP A 379 -6.99 13.79 19.29
C TRP A 379 -7.58 13.91 17.90
N VAL A 380 -7.14 14.89 17.15
CA VAL A 380 -7.72 15.27 15.86
C VAL A 380 -6.69 15.05 14.76
N THR A 381 -7.06 14.42 13.67
CA THR A 381 -6.17 14.23 12.52
C THR A 381 -5.54 15.55 12.09
N HIS A 382 -4.22 15.60 12.03
CA HIS A 382 -3.48 16.78 11.59
C HIS A 382 -3.21 16.75 10.08
N ASN A 383 -3.22 17.92 9.42
CA ASN A 383 -3.03 18.06 7.96
C ASN A 383 -1.70 17.49 7.46
N LEU A 384 -0.67 17.44 8.31
CA LEU A 384 0.62 16.81 7.99
C LEU A 384 0.47 15.33 7.56
N ARG A 385 -0.60 14.64 8.01
CA ARG A 385 -0.91 13.27 7.59
C ARG A 385 -1.21 13.15 6.08
N GLU A 386 -1.53 14.23 5.39
CA GLU A 386 -1.74 14.22 3.94
C GLU A 386 -0.45 13.88 3.20
N THR A 387 0.68 14.44 3.66
CA THR A 387 2.00 14.28 3.03
C THR A 387 2.91 13.29 3.76
N LEU A 388 2.59 12.94 5.00
CA LEU A 388 3.31 12.00 5.86
C LEU A 388 2.32 11.02 6.50
N ARG A 389 1.95 9.97 5.75
CA ARG A 389 0.85 9.06 6.10
C ARG A 389 1.16 8.17 7.28
N ALA A 390 2.35 7.59 7.29
CA ALA A 390 2.82 6.61 8.27
C ALA A 390 4.32 6.78 8.47
N PRO A 391 4.77 7.76 9.28
CA PRO A 391 6.19 8.02 9.47
C PRO A 391 6.91 6.81 10.09
N THR A 392 8.11 6.56 9.60
CA THR A 392 9.07 5.73 10.30
C THR A 392 9.53 6.41 11.60
N PRO A 393 10.03 5.68 12.60
CA PRO A 393 10.44 6.28 13.89
C PRO A 393 11.40 7.47 13.75
N LEU A 394 12.41 7.35 12.89
CA LEU A 394 13.38 8.42 12.68
C LEU A 394 12.75 9.66 12.01
N THR A 395 11.94 9.43 10.99
CA THR A 395 11.19 10.51 10.33
C THR A 395 10.25 11.19 11.31
N TRP A 396 9.56 10.39 12.15
CA TRP A 396 8.69 10.94 13.18
C TRP A 396 9.41 11.84 14.17
N ASP A 397 10.55 11.41 14.70
CA ASP A 397 11.32 12.22 15.64
C ASP A 397 11.74 13.57 15.03
N ILE A 398 12.22 13.55 13.80
CA ILE A 398 12.66 14.76 13.09
C ILE A 398 11.48 15.69 12.84
N VAL A 399 10.35 15.17 12.35
CA VAL A 399 9.17 15.97 12.04
C VAL A 399 8.46 16.46 13.30
N ARG A 400 8.38 15.64 14.35
CA ARG A 400 7.84 16.06 15.65
C ARG A 400 8.65 17.22 16.23
N ASN A 401 9.99 17.16 16.15
CA ASN A 401 10.86 18.25 16.62
C ASN A 401 10.62 19.52 15.80
N PHE A 402 10.51 19.42 14.48
CA PHE A 402 10.15 20.57 13.61
C PHE A 402 8.82 21.21 14.01
N MET A 403 7.82 20.41 14.35
CA MET A 403 6.48 20.87 14.74
C MET A 403 6.35 21.25 16.23
N SER A 404 7.40 21.10 17.02
CA SER A 404 7.40 21.50 18.44
C SER A 404 7.44 23.01 18.63
N GLY A 405 7.21 23.47 19.85
CA GLY A 405 7.31 24.90 20.19
C GLY A 405 8.72 25.48 20.02
N SER A 406 9.77 24.66 20.10
CA SER A 406 11.18 25.01 19.85
C SER A 406 11.65 24.71 18.42
N GLY A 407 10.87 23.99 17.62
CA GLY A 407 11.15 23.73 16.21
C GLY A 407 10.68 24.84 15.28
N GLY A 408 10.97 24.71 13.98
CA GLY A 408 10.70 25.76 12.99
C GLY A 408 9.25 26.25 12.98
N PHE A 409 8.27 25.35 13.14
CA PHE A 409 6.87 25.70 13.25
C PHE A 409 6.61 26.57 14.50
N GLY A 410 7.06 26.15 15.68
CA GLY A 410 6.87 26.92 16.90
C GLY A 410 7.65 28.23 16.92
N LEU A 411 8.87 28.28 16.36
CA LEU A 411 9.67 29.48 16.21
C LEU A 411 8.98 30.53 15.31
N MET A 412 8.27 30.10 14.26
CA MET A 412 7.41 30.98 13.46
C MET A 412 6.33 31.65 14.32
N TYR A 413 5.66 30.90 15.20
CA TYR A 413 4.66 31.45 16.12
C TYR A 413 5.28 32.39 17.16
N GLN A 414 6.50 32.10 17.62
CA GLN A 414 7.24 33.01 18.50
C GLN A 414 7.55 34.35 17.79
N ASP A 415 7.94 34.33 16.52
CA ASP A 415 8.13 35.55 15.70
C ASP A 415 6.82 36.35 15.58
N PHE A 416 5.68 35.67 15.51
CA PHE A 416 4.36 36.31 15.55
C PHE A 416 4.05 36.95 16.91
N GLY A 417 4.81 36.62 17.97
CA GLY A 417 4.66 37.14 19.31
C GLY A 417 3.96 36.22 20.28
N TYR A 418 3.62 35.00 19.89
CA TYR A 418 3.11 33.97 20.78
C TYR A 418 4.21 33.42 21.70
N ARG A 419 3.80 32.72 22.75
CA ARG A 419 4.72 32.12 23.72
C ARG A 419 4.31 30.69 24.00
N PRO A 420 4.92 29.71 23.34
CA PRO A 420 4.71 28.30 23.62
C PRO A 420 5.10 27.93 25.05
N SER A 421 4.35 27.02 25.67
CA SER A 421 4.73 26.47 27.00
C SER A 421 5.98 25.61 26.92
N ALA A 422 6.61 25.33 28.06
CA ALA A 422 7.76 24.44 28.13
C ALA A 422 7.40 23.02 27.67
N GLU A 423 6.21 22.53 27.98
CA GLU A 423 5.71 21.22 27.54
C GLU A 423 5.65 21.12 26.00
N VAL A 424 5.08 22.16 25.35
CA VAL A 424 4.97 22.18 23.88
C VAL A 424 6.33 22.38 23.22
N CYS A 425 7.25 23.09 23.87
CA CYS A 425 8.63 23.22 23.40
C CYS A 425 9.38 21.88 23.39
N GLU A 426 9.15 21.04 24.41
CA GLU A 426 9.84 19.77 24.57
C GLU A 426 9.17 18.63 23.82
N HIS A 427 7.83 18.50 23.94
CA HIS A 427 7.09 17.33 23.45
C HIS A 427 6.26 17.61 22.19
N GLY A 428 6.09 18.89 21.81
CA GLY A 428 5.22 19.30 20.72
C GLY A 428 3.73 19.12 21.06
N PHE A 429 2.87 19.35 20.08
CA PHE A 429 1.41 19.19 20.20
C PHE A 429 0.88 18.02 19.35
N LEU A 430 1.75 17.33 18.64
CA LEU A 430 1.39 16.16 17.83
C LEU A 430 1.60 14.86 18.61
N GLU A 431 0.76 13.88 18.30
CA GLU A 431 0.83 12.51 18.82
C GLU A 431 0.79 11.51 17.68
N LEU A 432 1.62 10.46 17.76
CA LEU A 432 1.62 9.37 16.79
C LEU A 432 0.75 8.23 17.32
N ILE A 433 -0.45 8.08 16.75
CA ILE A 433 -1.43 7.08 17.18
C ILE A 433 -1.56 6.02 16.09
N CYS A 434 -1.16 4.79 16.36
CA CYS A 434 -1.12 3.68 15.39
C CYS A 434 -0.47 4.10 14.06
N GLY A 435 0.69 4.77 14.14
CA GLY A 435 1.44 5.23 12.97
C GLY A 435 0.81 6.42 12.23
N ARG A 436 -0.20 7.09 12.80
CA ARG A 436 -0.88 8.24 12.17
C ARG A 436 -0.79 9.49 13.05
N ILE A 437 -0.69 10.64 12.42
CA ILE A 437 -0.42 11.92 13.07
C ILE A 437 -1.73 12.59 13.50
N TYR A 438 -1.85 12.85 14.79
CA TYR A 438 -2.95 13.58 15.40
C TYR A 438 -2.45 14.81 16.16
N ALA A 439 -3.23 15.88 16.15
CA ALA A 439 -3.03 17.03 17.03
C ALA A 439 -3.81 16.84 18.32
N ASP A 440 -3.20 17.23 19.42
CA ASP A 440 -3.82 17.32 20.73
C ASP A 440 -4.29 18.77 20.97
N PRO A 441 -5.59 19.06 20.96
CA PRO A 441 -6.10 20.43 21.12
C PRO A 441 -5.66 21.08 22.43
N GLU A 442 -5.46 20.31 23.49
CA GLU A 442 -5.02 20.85 24.78
C GLU A 442 -3.58 21.34 24.70
N ARG A 443 -2.68 20.55 24.15
CA ARG A 443 -1.29 20.96 23.91
C ARG A 443 -1.19 22.04 22.83
N LEU A 444 -1.99 21.94 21.77
CA LEU A 444 -2.02 22.96 20.70
C LEU A 444 -2.41 24.33 21.26
N SER A 445 -3.34 24.41 22.21
CA SER A 445 -3.71 25.69 22.85
C SER A 445 -2.53 26.37 23.53
N GLN A 446 -1.60 25.61 24.06
CA GLN A 446 -0.39 26.08 24.75
C GLN A 446 0.72 26.54 23.78
N LEU A 447 0.59 26.34 22.48
CA LEU A 447 1.47 26.91 21.46
C LEU A 447 1.26 28.43 21.37
N PHE A 448 0.02 28.89 21.59
CA PHE A 448 -0.37 30.32 21.49
C PHE A 448 -0.26 31.06 22.81
N TRP A 449 -0.76 30.44 23.88
CA TRP A 449 -1.04 31.12 25.12
C TRP A 449 -0.51 30.35 26.35
N ASP A 450 0.82 30.39 26.55
CA ASP A 450 1.42 29.78 27.75
C ASP A 450 0.81 30.35 29.05
N GLY A 451 0.26 29.44 29.84
CA GLY A 451 -0.30 29.75 31.16
C GLY A 451 -1.53 30.67 31.16
N LEU A 452 -2.14 30.92 29.99
CA LEU A 452 -3.45 31.52 29.91
C LEU A 452 -4.52 30.42 29.81
N PRO A 453 -5.67 30.59 30.50
CA PRO A 453 -6.74 29.61 30.50
C PRO A 453 -7.57 29.67 29.20
N MET A 454 -6.89 29.59 28.05
CA MET A 454 -7.54 29.53 26.75
C MET A 454 -7.57 28.09 26.27
N SER A 455 -8.71 27.66 25.76
CA SER A 455 -8.92 26.31 25.24
C SER A 455 -9.74 26.31 23.96
N TYR A 456 -9.67 25.20 23.23
CA TYR A 456 -10.62 24.90 22.17
C TYR A 456 -11.97 24.45 22.74
N ASP A 457 -13.05 24.78 22.06
CA ASP A 457 -14.35 24.20 22.34
C ASP A 457 -14.41 22.77 21.77
N LEU A 458 -14.29 21.76 22.66
CA LEU A 458 -14.27 20.35 22.25
C LEU A 458 -15.54 19.95 21.48
N ALA A 459 -16.71 20.51 21.84
CA ALA A 459 -17.95 20.23 21.13
C ALA A 459 -17.96 20.82 19.70
N ALA A 460 -17.31 21.97 19.51
CA ALA A 460 -17.11 22.53 18.17
C ALA A 460 -16.12 21.70 17.36
N VAL A 461 -15.02 21.23 17.97
CA VAL A 461 -14.02 20.37 17.34
C VAL A 461 -14.61 19.03 16.91
N LEU A 462 -15.46 18.42 17.74
CA LEU A 462 -16.17 17.17 17.40
C LEU A 462 -17.11 17.34 16.19
N ARG A 463 -17.71 18.52 16.03
CA ARG A 463 -18.59 18.83 14.88
C ARG A 463 -17.80 19.17 13.63
N ASN A 464 -16.70 19.89 13.79
CA ASN A 464 -15.84 20.34 12.69
C ASN A 464 -14.38 20.42 13.14
N LYS A 465 -13.55 19.48 12.63
CA LYS A 465 -12.12 19.42 12.94
C LYS A 465 -11.34 20.70 12.54
N ASN A 466 -11.82 21.43 11.54
CA ASN A 466 -11.20 22.69 11.07
C ASN A 466 -11.26 23.81 12.10
N ALA A 467 -11.99 23.61 13.20
CA ALA A 467 -11.96 24.53 14.35
C ALA A 467 -10.54 24.68 14.96
N LEU A 468 -9.64 23.73 14.71
CA LEU A 468 -8.23 23.80 15.14
C LEU A 468 -7.33 24.71 14.29
N ASP A 469 -7.78 25.13 13.12
CA ASP A 469 -6.98 25.98 12.21
C ASP A 469 -6.83 27.43 12.73
N ARG A 470 -7.57 27.77 13.77
CA ARG A 470 -7.53 29.09 14.43
C ARG A 470 -7.01 28.98 15.85
N ALA A 471 -6.48 30.09 16.38
CA ALA A 471 -6.09 30.15 17.79
C ALA A 471 -7.32 29.93 18.71
N PRO A 472 -7.15 29.30 19.87
CA PRO A 472 -8.25 29.05 20.79
C PRO A 472 -8.81 30.36 21.37
N THR A 473 -10.14 30.45 21.41
CA THR A 473 -10.84 31.68 21.88
C THR A 473 -11.69 31.45 23.12
N LYS A 474 -11.90 30.18 23.53
CA LYS A 474 -12.73 29.84 24.69
C LYS A 474 -11.95 30.05 25.97
N PHE A 475 -12.48 30.83 26.88
CA PHE A 475 -11.95 30.92 28.23
C PHE A 475 -12.37 29.70 29.06
N ASP A 476 -11.40 29.00 29.64
CA ASP A 476 -11.60 27.81 30.46
C ASP A 476 -11.36 28.16 31.95
N ALA A 477 -12.42 28.42 32.66
CA ALA A 477 -12.36 28.77 34.08
C ALA A 477 -11.69 27.69 34.96
N ALA A 478 -11.75 26.41 34.54
CA ALA A 478 -11.13 25.32 35.28
C ALA A 478 -9.59 25.33 35.17
N LYS A 479 -9.03 26.04 34.18
CA LYS A 479 -7.58 26.26 34.00
C LYS A 479 -7.10 27.56 34.63
N ALA A 480 -8.03 28.40 35.15
CA ALA A 480 -7.67 29.65 35.79
C ALA A 480 -7.08 29.40 37.18
N ASP A 481 -5.83 29.79 37.40
CA ASP A 481 -5.19 29.73 38.72
C ASP A 481 -5.31 31.08 39.46
N GLU A 482 -5.03 31.07 40.78
CA GLU A 482 -5.06 32.27 41.64
C GLU A 482 -4.09 33.37 41.12
N ARG A 483 -3.14 33.04 40.28
CA ARG A 483 -2.15 33.96 39.69
C ARG A 483 -2.62 34.59 38.39
N LEU A 484 -3.82 34.26 37.90
CA LEU A 484 -4.33 34.76 36.61
C LEU A 484 -4.33 36.29 36.56
N LEU A 485 -4.74 36.96 37.64
CA LEU A 485 -4.73 38.42 37.74
C LEU A 485 -3.35 39.04 37.56
N PHE A 486 -2.30 38.36 38.04
CA PHE A 486 -0.92 38.80 37.85
C PHE A 486 -0.41 38.51 36.44
N LYS A 487 -0.98 37.52 35.73
CA LYS A 487 -0.62 37.19 34.34
C LYS A 487 -1.33 38.09 33.33
N LEU A 488 -2.47 38.68 33.65
CA LEU A 488 -3.26 39.51 32.70
C LEU A 488 -2.49 40.65 32.02
N PRO A 489 -1.68 41.47 32.76
CA PRO A 489 -0.92 42.54 32.07
C PRO A 489 0.07 42.01 31.05
N GLY A 490 0.70 40.84 31.35
CA GLY A 490 1.60 40.14 30.44
C GLY A 490 0.85 39.60 29.22
N ALA A 491 -0.33 39.03 29.41
CA ALA A 491 -1.19 38.53 28.34
C ALA A 491 -1.63 39.65 27.39
N ILE A 492 -2.15 40.78 27.93
CA ILE A 492 -2.55 41.93 27.14
C ILE A 492 -1.36 42.45 26.30
N ARG A 493 -0.19 42.56 26.93
CA ARG A 493 1.04 42.95 26.23
C ARG A 493 1.42 41.97 25.12
N SER A 494 1.25 40.64 25.36
CA SER A 494 1.50 39.59 24.38
C SER A 494 0.53 39.69 23.20
N VAL A 495 -0.77 39.89 23.43
CA VAL A 495 -1.78 40.05 22.38
C VAL A 495 -1.50 41.27 21.53
N LEU A 496 -1.20 42.44 22.17
CA LEU A 496 -0.85 43.69 21.46
C LEU A 496 0.43 43.52 20.62
N ARG A 497 1.42 42.82 21.18
CA ARG A 497 2.68 42.51 20.48
C ARG A 497 2.42 41.59 19.29
N SER A 498 1.62 40.55 19.47
CA SER A 498 1.27 39.61 18.39
C SER A 498 0.53 40.32 17.27
N SER A 499 -0.47 41.14 17.57
CA SER A 499 -1.19 41.92 16.56
C SER A 499 -0.24 42.81 15.74
N ARG A 500 0.66 43.53 16.38
CA ARG A 500 1.65 44.39 15.71
C ARG A 500 2.63 43.59 14.85
N ASN A 501 3.13 42.46 15.39
CA ASN A 501 4.08 41.60 14.68
C ASN A 501 3.41 40.96 13.46
N LEU A 502 2.19 40.44 13.58
CA LEU A 502 1.44 39.83 12.48
C LEU A 502 1.21 40.86 11.36
N GLN A 503 0.79 42.12 11.69
CA GLN A 503 0.62 43.18 10.69
C GLN A 503 1.91 43.52 9.95
N ARG A 504 3.03 43.62 10.69
CA ARG A 504 4.34 43.90 10.09
C ARG A 504 4.80 42.77 9.19
N LEU A 505 4.81 41.53 9.72
CA LEU A 505 5.30 40.37 9.00
C LEU A 505 4.44 40.03 7.78
N ARG A 506 3.12 40.23 7.86
CA ARG A 506 2.21 40.06 6.72
C ARG A 506 2.66 40.91 5.53
N LYS A 507 3.11 42.14 5.75
CA LYS A 507 3.56 43.04 4.69
C LYS A 507 4.96 42.70 4.14
N THR A 508 5.81 42.07 4.93
CA THR A 508 7.24 41.89 4.59
C THR A 508 7.62 40.45 4.29
N ALA A 509 6.80 39.45 4.70
CA ALA A 509 7.16 38.03 4.66
C ALA A 509 7.63 37.57 3.27
N LYS A 510 6.93 37.99 2.20
CA LYS A 510 7.31 37.63 0.82
C LYS A 510 8.67 38.20 0.46
N ALA A 511 8.85 39.48 0.66
CA ALA A 511 10.10 40.19 0.29
C ALA A 511 11.30 39.66 1.08
N VAL A 512 11.13 39.48 2.38
CA VAL A 512 12.18 38.88 3.26
C VAL A 512 12.51 37.46 2.78
N PHE A 513 11.49 36.62 2.49
CA PHE A 513 11.74 35.27 2.00
C PHE A 513 12.51 35.28 0.68
N ASP A 514 12.04 36.01 -0.32
CA ASP A 514 12.62 36.01 -1.67
C ASP A 514 14.02 36.60 -1.73
N GLN A 515 14.28 37.71 -0.95
CA GLN A 515 15.50 38.48 -1.08
C GLN A 515 16.56 38.19 -0.04
N GLU A 516 16.17 37.83 1.19
CA GLU A 516 17.10 37.67 2.31
C GLU A 516 17.28 36.20 2.73
N VAL A 517 16.23 35.35 2.62
CA VAL A 517 16.23 33.99 3.15
C VAL A 517 16.57 32.96 2.07
N LEU A 518 15.93 33.02 0.93
CA LEU A 518 16.03 32.03 -0.12
C LEU A 518 17.42 31.99 -0.80
N PRO A 519 18.04 33.13 -1.20
CA PRO A 519 19.33 33.08 -1.91
C PRO A 519 20.45 32.39 -1.10
N PRO A 520 20.75 32.77 0.16
CA PRO A 520 21.80 32.09 0.94
C PRO A 520 21.43 30.64 1.27
N TYR A 521 20.16 30.31 1.32
CA TYR A 521 19.73 28.94 1.53
C TYR A 521 20.00 28.05 0.31
N LEU A 522 19.75 28.53 -0.91
CA LEU A 522 20.05 27.79 -2.14
C LEU A 522 21.55 27.59 -2.32
N GLU A 523 22.39 28.54 -1.90
CA GLU A 523 23.84 28.39 -1.89
C GLU A 523 24.25 27.28 -0.90
N TYR A 524 23.75 27.33 0.33
CA TYR A 524 23.95 26.28 1.31
C TYR A 524 23.54 24.90 0.76
N VAL A 525 22.37 24.76 0.14
CA VAL A 525 21.92 23.49 -0.43
C VAL A 525 22.87 22.99 -1.52
N ARG A 526 23.37 23.86 -2.37
CA ARG A 526 24.32 23.55 -3.43
C ARG A 526 25.64 23.02 -2.86
N GLU A 527 26.21 23.75 -1.88
CA GLU A 527 27.45 23.37 -1.21
C GLU A 527 27.32 22.01 -0.52
N GLN A 528 26.25 21.82 0.27
CA GLN A 528 26.04 20.62 1.02
C GLN A 528 25.71 19.38 0.14
N ARG A 529 25.11 19.60 -1.02
CA ARG A 529 24.90 18.52 -2.01
C ARG A 529 26.19 18.10 -2.68
N ALA A 530 27.11 19.02 -2.90
CA ALA A 530 28.44 18.76 -3.46
C ALA A 530 29.40 18.14 -2.45
N GLU A 531 29.08 18.18 -1.16
CA GLU A 531 29.95 17.68 -0.09
C GLU A 531 30.05 16.15 -0.12
N ASN A 532 31.30 15.65 -0.04
CA ASN A 532 31.58 14.22 0.07
C ASN A 532 31.61 13.76 1.53
N LEU A 533 30.47 13.27 2.03
CA LEU A 533 30.34 12.79 3.41
C LEU A 533 31.20 11.56 3.73
N THR A 534 31.71 10.82 2.74
CA THR A 534 32.57 9.65 2.99
C THR A 534 33.91 10.03 3.64
N ARG A 535 34.32 11.29 3.51
CA ARG A 535 35.57 11.82 4.11
C ARG A 535 35.43 12.15 5.59
N ARG A 536 34.21 12.26 6.11
CA ARG A 536 33.93 12.53 7.52
C ARG A 536 33.94 11.23 8.35
N THR A 537 34.24 11.30 9.62
CA THR A 537 34.07 10.17 10.55
C THR A 537 32.59 9.90 10.85
N THR A 538 32.24 8.72 11.34
CA THR A 538 30.85 8.38 11.68
C THR A 538 30.21 9.36 12.68
N PRO A 539 30.88 9.74 13.80
CA PRO A 539 30.32 10.73 14.72
C PRO A 539 30.12 12.11 14.07
N GLU A 540 31.00 12.51 13.14
CA GLU A 540 30.80 13.76 12.38
C GLU A 540 29.59 13.71 11.47
N VAL A 541 29.33 12.57 10.83
CA VAL A 541 28.12 12.40 10.00
C VAL A 541 26.87 12.40 10.87
N VAL A 542 26.87 11.76 12.03
CA VAL A 542 25.75 11.81 13.00
C VAL A 542 25.50 13.25 13.45
N LYS A 543 26.54 14.02 13.77
CA LYS A 543 26.41 15.44 14.08
C LYS A 543 25.85 16.24 12.91
N GLU A 544 26.25 15.88 11.69
CA GLU A 544 25.79 16.55 10.48
C GLU A 544 24.30 16.34 10.22
N VAL A 545 23.74 15.17 10.53
CA VAL A 545 22.28 14.95 10.49
C VAL A 545 21.55 16.00 11.34
N ARG A 546 22.03 16.26 12.56
CA ARG A 546 21.42 17.25 13.46
C ARG A 546 21.62 18.68 12.98
N ASN A 547 22.80 19.00 12.46
CA ASN A 547 23.11 20.33 11.90
C ASN A 547 22.17 20.63 10.72
N ARG A 548 21.94 19.65 9.84
CA ARG A 548 21.04 19.78 8.69
C ARG A 548 19.60 19.93 9.14
N CYS A 549 19.15 19.15 10.15
CA CYS A 549 17.82 19.33 10.73
C CYS A 549 17.64 20.77 11.27
N GLU A 550 18.60 21.27 12.03
CA GLU A 550 18.56 22.64 12.57
C GLU A 550 18.54 23.71 11.46
N ARG A 551 19.42 23.59 10.47
CA ARG A 551 19.53 24.58 9.39
C ARG A 551 18.32 24.58 8.45
N VAL A 552 17.83 23.37 8.10
CA VAL A 552 16.75 23.19 7.12
C VAL A 552 15.39 23.39 7.78
N LEU A 553 15.13 22.67 8.87
CA LEU A 553 13.79 22.64 9.45
C LEU A 553 13.54 23.82 10.41
N ASN A 554 14.52 24.18 11.25
CA ASN A 554 14.31 25.25 12.20
C ASN A 554 14.62 26.62 11.61
N ALA A 555 15.83 26.82 11.10
CA ALA A 555 16.24 28.15 10.62
C ALA A 555 15.52 28.54 9.31
N PHE A 556 15.56 27.69 8.28
CA PHE A 556 14.90 27.98 7.02
C PHE A 556 13.39 27.70 7.11
N GLY A 557 12.99 26.58 7.72
CA GLY A 557 11.59 26.15 7.77
C GLY A 557 10.66 27.20 8.39
N LYS A 558 11.10 27.86 9.49
CA LYS A 558 10.32 28.91 10.12
C LYS A 558 10.04 30.11 9.19
N GLU A 559 10.99 30.47 8.33
CA GLU A 559 10.84 31.56 7.38
C GLU A 559 10.01 31.15 6.16
N SER A 560 10.19 29.92 5.68
CA SER A 560 9.48 29.37 4.53
C SER A 560 7.98 29.23 4.76
N LEU A 561 7.55 28.99 6.00
CA LEU A 561 6.15 28.84 6.37
C LEU A 561 5.38 30.17 6.40
N LYS A 562 6.05 31.32 6.64
CA LYS A 562 5.40 32.62 6.85
C LYS A 562 4.58 33.11 5.65
N PRO A 563 5.10 33.14 4.40
CA PRO A 563 4.31 33.60 3.26
C PRO A 563 3.05 32.74 3.05
N ALA A 564 3.18 31.43 3.13
CA ALA A 564 2.05 30.50 2.99
C ALA A 564 0.98 30.71 4.07
N PHE A 565 1.40 30.94 5.31
CA PHE A 565 0.51 31.23 6.43
C PHE A 565 -0.32 32.50 6.18
N PHE A 566 0.30 33.59 5.74
CA PHE A 566 -0.41 34.83 5.42
C PHE A 566 -1.27 34.71 4.17
N GLY A 567 -0.86 33.91 3.19
CA GLY A 567 -1.68 33.58 2.02
C GLY A 567 -3.00 32.88 2.41
N GLY A 568 -2.92 31.94 3.36
CA GLY A 568 -4.11 31.28 3.92
C GLY A 568 -5.03 32.26 4.67
N ILE A 569 -4.48 33.20 5.43
CA ILE A 569 -5.27 34.27 6.10
C ILE A 569 -5.98 35.15 5.07
N ALA A 570 -5.28 35.55 4.01
CA ALA A 570 -5.86 36.42 2.95
C ALA A 570 -6.97 35.68 2.19
N LEU A 571 -6.79 34.42 1.86
CA LEU A 571 -7.82 33.58 1.22
C LEU A 571 -9.06 33.44 2.11
N ASN A 572 -8.87 33.11 3.39
CA ASN A 572 -9.97 32.96 4.33
C ASN A 572 -10.76 34.27 4.52
N ALA A 573 -10.09 35.41 4.55
CA ALA A 573 -10.72 36.74 4.61
C ALA A 573 -11.54 37.02 3.34
N LEU A 574 -10.96 36.77 2.16
CA LEU A 574 -11.63 36.90 0.88
C LEU A 574 -12.89 36.02 0.79
N GLU A 575 -12.76 34.75 1.10
CA GLU A 575 -13.87 33.79 1.07
C GLU A 575 -14.96 34.19 2.08
N SER A 576 -14.59 34.51 3.31
CA SER A 576 -15.55 34.93 4.34
C SER A 576 -16.37 36.17 3.94
N LEU A 577 -15.74 37.15 3.33
CA LEU A 577 -16.44 38.35 2.83
C LEU A 577 -17.39 37.99 1.68
N LEU A 578 -16.93 37.19 0.71
CA LEU A 578 -17.77 36.80 -0.42
C LEU A 578 -18.93 35.90 0.02
N VAL A 579 -18.71 34.98 0.93
CA VAL A 579 -19.77 34.11 1.51
C VAL A 579 -20.79 34.95 2.29
N GLN A 580 -20.33 35.90 3.08
CA GLN A 580 -21.23 36.80 3.82
C GLN A 580 -22.10 37.65 2.89
N LEU A 581 -21.60 38.06 1.75
CA LEU A 581 -22.31 38.88 0.77
C LEU A 581 -23.25 38.06 -0.14
N MET A 582 -22.80 36.91 -0.62
CA MET A 582 -23.46 36.19 -1.72
C MET A 582 -24.05 34.84 -1.30
N GLY A 583 -23.83 34.41 -0.06
CA GLY A 583 -24.16 33.09 0.44
C GLY A 583 -23.04 32.04 0.21
N GLU A 584 -23.14 30.91 0.88
CA GLU A 584 -22.06 29.92 0.99
C GLU A 584 -21.63 29.38 -0.38
N ALA A 585 -22.57 28.92 -1.20
CA ALA A 585 -22.25 28.28 -2.49
C ALA A 585 -21.66 29.28 -3.52
N GLU A 586 -22.26 30.45 -3.69
CA GLU A 586 -21.83 31.41 -4.70
C GLU A 586 -20.55 32.13 -4.27
N GLY A 587 -20.44 32.49 -2.98
CA GLY A 587 -19.24 33.17 -2.43
C GLY A 587 -18.02 32.27 -2.49
N ALA A 588 -18.12 31.01 -2.06
CA ALA A 588 -17.03 30.04 -2.12
C ALA A 588 -16.61 29.73 -3.58
N ARG A 589 -17.59 29.55 -4.48
CA ARG A 589 -17.34 29.35 -5.92
C ARG A 589 -16.57 30.52 -6.52
N LEU A 590 -16.95 31.76 -6.22
CA LEU A 590 -16.30 32.96 -6.74
C LEU A 590 -14.87 33.10 -6.17
N ALA A 591 -14.68 32.89 -4.86
CA ALA A 591 -13.35 32.88 -4.22
C ALA A 591 -12.41 31.88 -4.88
N SER A 592 -12.90 30.65 -5.09
CA SER A 592 -12.16 29.59 -5.79
C SER A 592 -11.77 29.99 -7.21
N THR A 593 -12.70 30.56 -8.00
CA THR A 593 -12.42 30.97 -9.38
C THR A 593 -11.40 32.14 -9.42
N LEU A 594 -11.51 33.12 -8.51
CA LEU A 594 -10.59 34.24 -8.42
C LEU A 594 -9.17 33.89 -7.99
N THR A 595 -9.00 32.70 -7.37
CA THR A 595 -7.70 32.18 -6.95
C THR A 595 -7.17 31.05 -7.85
N MET A 596 -7.75 30.85 -9.04
CA MET A 596 -7.20 30.00 -10.10
C MET A 596 -6.00 30.62 -10.81
N ALA A 597 -5.22 29.77 -11.50
CA ALA A 597 -4.08 30.16 -12.35
C ALA A 597 -3.12 31.12 -11.64
N LEU A 598 -2.62 30.69 -10.50
CA LEU A 598 -1.64 31.48 -9.73
C LEU A 598 -0.30 31.51 -10.46
N GLU A 599 0.40 32.63 -10.39
CA GLU A 599 1.73 32.79 -10.94
C GLU A 599 2.79 32.26 -9.97
N ASN A 600 3.93 31.75 -10.50
CA ASN A 600 5.06 31.22 -9.74
C ASN A 600 4.70 30.01 -8.85
N ASP A 601 3.78 29.17 -9.31
CA ASP A 601 3.45 27.91 -8.66
C ASP A 601 4.42 26.81 -9.11
N SER A 602 5.23 26.33 -8.19
CA SER A 602 6.25 25.32 -8.46
C SER A 602 5.65 23.96 -8.87
N THR A 603 4.41 23.67 -8.46
CA THR A 603 3.72 22.44 -8.87
C THR A 603 3.31 22.51 -10.33
N TYR A 604 2.71 23.62 -10.74
CA TYR A 604 2.40 23.84 -12.16
C TYR A 604 3.65 23.80 -13.04
N GLU A 605 4.74 24.46 -12.62
CA GLU A 605 6.01 24.46 -13.39
C GLU A 605 6.59 23.04 -13.51
N GLN A 606 6.56 22.26 -12.43
CA GLN A 606 6.98 20.86 -12.40
C GLN A 606 6.19 20.03 -13.40
N ASP A 607 4.86 20.11 -13.33
CA ASP A 607 3.98 19.30 -14.16
C ASP A 607 4.03 19.71 -15.62
N ALA A 608 4.15 21.01 -15.90
CA ALA A 608 4.35 21.52 -17.26
C ALA A 608 5.69 21.04 -17.87
N LEU A 609 6.76 21.00 -17.06
CA LEU A 609 8.04 20.45 -17.53
C LEU A 609 7.96 18.95 -17.76
N LEU A 610 7.34 18.18 -16.84
CA LEU A 610 7.15 16.74 -16.99
C LEU A 610 6.32 16.42 -18.25
N PHE A 611 5.28 17.20 -18.51
CA PHE A 611 4.48 17.07 -19.73
C PHE A 611 5.32 17.31 -20.99
N ARG A 612 6.19 18.33 -21.00
CA ARG A 612 7.12 18.59 -22.10
C ARG A 612 8.12 17.46 -22.28
N VAL A 613 8.64 16.86 -21.21
CA VAL A 613 9.48 15.66 -21.28
C VAL A 613 8.73 14.48 -21.95
N ALA A 614 7.47 14.33 -21.64
CA ALA A 614 6.67 13.24 -22.19
C ALA A 614 6.25 13.45 -23.65
N LYS A 615 5.86 14.65 -24.05
CA LYS A 615 5.22 14.95 -25.35
C LYS A 615 6.12 15.76 -26.31
N ASP A 616 6.90 16.71 -25.80
CA ASP A 616 7.57 17.73 -26.60
C ASP A 616 9.08 17.54 -26.67
N GLY A 617 9.62 16.43 -26.14
CA GLY A 617 11.03 16.07 -26.24
C GLY A 617 11.97 16.88 -25.34
N ALA A 618 11.49 17.53 -24.28
CA ALA A 618 12.34 18.15 -23.27
C ALA A 618 13.16 17.07 -22.54
N SER A 619 14.34 17.46 -22.00
CA SER A 619 15.25 16.53 -21.34
C SER A 619 14.72 16.06 -19.98
N LEU A 620 14.77 14.76 -19.74
CA LEU A 620 14.52 14.19 -18.41
C LEU A 620 15.59 14.66 -17.41
N ASP A 621 16.85 14.84 -17.84
CA ASP A 621 17.94 15.32 -16.99
C ASP A 621 17.66 16.73 -16.48
N GLU A 622 17.10 17.62 -17.31
CA GLU A 622 16.66 18.96 -16.87
C GLU A 622 15.58 18.86 -15.78
N PHE A 623 14.65 17.93 -15.94
CA PHE A 623 13.62 17.69 -14.93
C PHE A 623 14.22 17.18 -13.62
N ILE A 624 15.13 16.23 -13.67
CA ILE A 624 15.81 15.64 -12.50
C ILE A 624 16.71 16.67 -11.80
N GLU A 625 17.39 17.54 -12.54
CA GLU A 625 18.18 18.61 -11.95
C GLU A 625 17.30 19.54 -11.09
N ARG A 626 16.13 19.94 -11.60
CA ARG A 626 15.20 20.86 -10.92
C ARG A 626 14.36 20.20 -9.82
N TYR A 627 13.83 19.02 -10.08
CA TYR A 627 12.81 18.36 -9.25
C TYR A 627 13.21 16.98 -8.71
N GLY A 628 14.41 16.50 -8.98
CA GLY A 628 14.86 15.17 -8.58
C GLY A 628 14.97 14.94 -7.07
N HIS A 629 14.91 16.00 -6.26
CA HIS A 629 14.83 15.95 -4.80
C HIS A 629 13.42 15.60 -4.27
N ARG A 630 12.40 15.64 -5.15
CA ARG A 630 11.01 15.29 -4.83
C ARG A 630 10.80 13.76 -4.81
N ALA A 631 9.69 13.34 -4.25
CA ALA A 631 9.25 11.94 -4.24
C ALA A 631 7.73 11.87 -4.06
N ALA A 632 7.12 10.74 -4.36
CA ALA A 632 5.81 10.42 -3.79
C ALA A 632 6.00 10.10 -2.30
N GLY A 633 5.24 10.76 -1.41
CA GLY A 633 5.48 10.66 0.03
C GLY A 633 6.74 11.39 0.49
N GLU A 634 7.06 12.53 -0.12
CA GLU A 634 8.33 13.25 0.03
C GLU A 634 8.72 13.66 1.47
N MET A 635 7.75 13.71 2.39
CA MET A 635 8.03 13.98 3.81
C MET A 635 8.55 12.73 4.56
N GLU A 636 8.41 11.53 4.01
CA GLU A 636 8.99 10.32 4.58
C GLU A 636 10.45 10.18 4.13
N LEU A 637 11.38 10.14 5.10
CA LEU A 637 12.82 10.06 4.80
C LEU A 637 13.24 8.72 4.24
N SER A 638 12.50 7.64 4.48
CA SER A 638 12.79 6.33 3.91
C SER A 638 12.44 6.21 2.42
N GLU A 639 11.62 7.13 1.90
CA GLU A 639 11.20 7.14 0.50
C GLU A 639 12.31 7.63 -0.44
N PRO A 640 12.68 6.87 -1.49
CA PRO A 640 13.70 7.29 -2.44
C PRO A 640 13.26 8.52 -3.22
N ARG A 641 14.20 9.42 -3.49
CA ARG A 641 13.96 10.62 -4.30
C ARG A 641 13.96 10.26 -5.79
N TRP A 642 13.31 11.05 -6.62
CA TRP A 642 13.23 10.78 -8.06
C TRP A 642 14.61 10.67 -8.71
N ARG A 643 15.63 11.38 -8.21
CA ARG A 643 17.01 11.20 -8.71
C ARG A 643 17.67 9.89 -8.28
N GLU A 644 17.14 9.22 -7.24
CA GLU A 644 17.63 7.92 -6.77
C GLU A 644 16.91 6.75 -7.47
N ASP A 645 15.63 6.93 -7.83
CA ASP A 645 14.80 5.91 -8.47
C ASP A 645 13.84 6.55 -9.48
N LEU A 646 14.10 6.33 -10.76
CA LEU A 646 13.33 6.88 -11.88
C LEU A 646 12.08 6.07 -12.23
N THR A 647 11.93 4.86 -11.68
CA THR A 647 10.91 3.88 -12.10
C THR A 647 9.50 4.51 -12.11
N TYR A 648 9.17 5.27 -11.07
CA TYR A 648 7.87 5.94 -11.00
C TYR A 648 7.71 7.03 -12.08
N LEU A 649 8.73 7.86 -12.30
CA LEU A 649 8.68 8.90 -13.34
C LEU A 649 8.56 8.31 -14.74
N GLU A 650 9.25 7.21 -15.02
CA GLU A 650 9.19 6.53 -16.32
C GLU A 650 7.77 6.00 -16.59
N GLN A 651 7.11 5.43 -15.57
CA GLN A 651 5.71 4.99 -15.67
C GLN A 651 4.78 6.17 -15.96
N VAL A 652 4.95 7.28 -15.23
CA VAL A 652 4.17 8.51 -15.42
C VAL A 652 4.36 9.09 -16.81
N ILE A 653 5.61 9.20 -17.29
CA ILE A 653 5.94 9.68 -18.63
C ILE A 653 5.29 8.78 -19.68
N ALA A 654 5.35 7.45 -19.53
CA ALA A 654 4.71 6.52 -20.43
C ALA A 654 3.18 6.70 -20.45
N GLN A 655 2.56 6.94 -19.30
CA GLN A 655 1.11 7.20 -19.18
C GLN A 655 0.73 8.52 -19.87
N ILE A 656 1.48 9.60 -19.62
CA ILE A 656 1.26 10.89 -20.31
C ILE A 656 1.40 10.73 -21.83
N ARG A 657 2.38 9.96 -22.32
CA ARG A 657 2.57 9.69 -23.75
C ARG A 657 1.37 9.01 -24.39
N ARG A 658 0.73 8.06 -23.70
CA ARG A 658 -0.47 7.35 -24.16
C ARG A 658 -1.74 8.20 -24.06
N SER A 659 -1.76 9.17 -23.16
CA SER A 659 -2.96 10.01 -22.97
C SER A 659 -3.21 10.89 -24.19
N GLN A 660 -4.49 10.99 -24.59
CA GLN A 660 -4.99 11.96 -25.57
C GLN A 660 -5.56 13.20 -24.87
N GLY A 661 -5.28 13.36 -23.57
CA GLY A 661 -5.79 14.45 -22.75
C GLY A 661 -5.28 15.83 -23.17
N ARG A 662 -5.90 16.87 -22.63
CA ARG A 662 -5.50 18.26 -22.85
C ARG A 662 -4.08 18.49 -22.34
N SER A 663 -3.33 19.42 -22.98
CA SER A 663 -2.03 19.81 -22.46
C SER A 663 -2.19 20.65 -21.17
N MET A 664 -1.19 20.59 -20.30
CA MET A 664 -1.13 21.46 -19.11
C MET A 664 -1.23 22.95 -19.47
N THR A 665 -0.63 23.34 -20.60
CA THR A 665 -0.68 24.71 -21.11
C THR A 665 -2.10 25.11 -21.50
N ASP A 666 -2.90 24.20 -22.09
CA ASP A 666 -4.28 24.51 -22.48
C ASP A 666 -5.18 24.64 -21.25
N ILE A 667 -5.01 23.76 -20.26
CA ILE A 667 -5.71 23.81 -18.98
C ILE A 667 -5.40 25.14 -18.27
N HIS A 668 -4.13 25.49 -18.17
CA HIS A 668 -3.72 26.74 -17.53
C HIS A 668 -4.31 27.98 -18.27
N ARG A 669 -4.26 27.99 -19.61
CA ARG A 669 -4.84 29.09 -20.42
C ARG A 669 -6.35 29.21 -20.21
N GLU A 670 -7.06 28.10 -20.08
CA GLU A 670 -8.49 28.12 -19.75
C GLU A 670 -8.74 28.70 -18.35
N ASN A 671 -7.93 28.31 -17.35
CA ASN A 671 -8.03 28.82 -15.99
C ASN A 671 -7.70 30.33 -15.90
N VAL A 672 -6.70 30.79 -16.65
CA VAL A 672 -6.42 32.24 -16.79
C VAL A 672 -7.65 32.96 -17.34
N ARG A 673 -8.30 32.43 -18.39
CA ARG A 673 -9.52 33.03 -18.93
C ARG A 673 -10.66 33.05 -17.90
N LYS A 674 -10.91 31.96 -17.19
CA LYS A 674 -11.93 31.91 -16.13
C LYS A 674 -11.67 32.94 -15.04
N PHE A 675 -10.42 33.11 -14.63
CA PHE A 675 -10.02 34.12 -13.66
C PHE A 675 -10.29 35.54 -14.20
N GLU A 676 -9.83 35.87 -15.41
CA GLU A 676 -10.04 37.19 -16.00
C GLU A 676 -11.53 37.53 -16.22
N ASP A 677 -12.32 36.53 -16.65
CA ASP A 677 -13.78 36.69 -16.77
C ASP A 677 -14.40 36.98 -15.39
N ALA A 678 -14.05 36.20 -14.36
CA ALA A 678 -14.56 36.39 -12.99
C ALA A 678 -14.15 37.74 -12.42
N LYS A 679 -12.90 38.16 -12.63
CA LYS A 679 -12.37 39.46 -12.20
C LYS A 679 -13.07 40.62 -12.88
N SER A 680 -13.35 40.50 -14.19
CA SER A 680 -14.02 41.55 -14.98
C SER A 680 -15.46 41.78 -14.52
N VAL A 681 -16.17 40.76 -14.10
CA VAL A 681 -17.57 40.83 -13.63
C VAL A 681 -17.68 41.07 -12.12
N LEU A 682 -16.57 41.01 -11.37
CA LEU A 682 -16.57 41.17 -9.92
C LEU A 682 -17.26 42.45 -9.43
N PRO A 683 -16.99 43.65 -10.01
CA PRO A 683 -17.64 44.92 -9.56
C PRO A 683 -19.17 44.85 -9.73
N ALA A 684 -19.63 44.32 -10.86
CA ALA A 684 -21.07 44.20 -11.12
C ALA A 684 -21.73 43.14 -10.20
N SER A 685 -21.03 42.06 -9.92
CA SER A 685 -21.46 41.02 -8.97
C SER A 685 -21.59 41.61 -7.56
N LEU A 686 -20.60 42.35 -7.09
CA LEU A 686 -20.65 43.00 -5.77
C LEU A 686 -21.78 44.01 -5.68
N ALA A 687 -22.01 44.83 -6.73
CA ALA A 687 -23.12 45.77 -6.78
C ALA A 687 -24.49 45.08 -6.69
N LYS A 688 -24.66 43.96 -7.39
CA LYS A 688 -25.88 43.14 -7.33
C LYS A 688 -26.22 42.66 -5.91
N TRP A 689 -25.23 42.35 -5.11
CA TRP A 689 -25.38 41.84 -3.73
C TRP A 689 -25.25 42.92 -2.65
N GLY A 690 -25.20 44.22 -3.03
CA GLY A 690 -25.05 45.34 -2.10
C GLY A 690 -23.66 45.47 -1.46
N GLY A 691 -22.66 44.76 -2.04
CA GLY A 691 -21.29 44.70 -1.51
C GLY A 691 -20.31 45.74 -2.07
N SER A 692 -20.79 46.78 -2.77
CA SER A 692 -19.91 47.80 -3.39
C SER A 692 -19.01 48.52 -2.38
N SER A 693 -19.41 48.67 -1.13
CA SER A 693 -18.61 49.26 -0.06
C SER A 693 -17.42 48.40 0.37
N PHE A 694 -17.45 47.10 0.08
CA PHE A 694 -16.39 46.14 0.40
C PHE A 694 -15.47 45.85 -0.80
N ALA A 695 -15.68 46.51 -1.94
CA ALA A 695 -14.95 46.20 -3.19
C ALA A 695 -13.43 46.41 -3.02
N GLU A 696 -12.99 47.49 -2.35
CA GLU A 696 -11.58 47.77 -2.10
C GLU A 696 -10.95 46.70 -1.22
N GLU A 697 -11.60 46.35 -0.10
CA GLU A 697 -11.15 45.32 0.84
C GLU A 697 -11.06 43.90 0.20
N ILE A 698 -12.05 43.57 -0.65
CA ILE A 698 -12.05 42.32 -1.41
C ILE A 698 -10.90 42.30 -2.42
N CYS A 699 -10.65 43.42 -3.13
CA CYS A 699 -9.53 43.54 -4.06
C CYS A 699 -8.17 43.42 -3.36
N GLU A 700 -8.01 44.05 -2.18
CA GLU A 700 -6.79 43.91 -1.36
C GLU A 700 -6.54 42.47 -0.93
N HIS A 701 -7.55 41.81 -0.37
CA HIS A 701 -7.43 40.39 0.01
C HIS A 701 -7.16 39.48 -1.18
N LEU A 702 -7.80 39.74 -2.31
CA LEU A 702 -7.55 38.99 -3.54
C LEU A 702 -6.09 39.14 -4.03
N ALA A 703 -5.60 40.38 -4.07
CA ALA A 703 -4.24 40.66 -4.51
C ALA A 703 -3.21 40.00 -3.59
N GLU A 704 -3.43 40.07 -2.27
CA GLU A 704 -2.56 39.45 -1.27
C GLU A 704 -2.63 37.90 -1.36
N ALA A 705 -3.83 37.32 -1.44
CA ALA A 705 -4.01 35.88 -1.60
C ALA A 705 -3.27 35.39 -2.86
N ARG A 706 -3.48 36.00 -4.01
CA ARG A 706 -2.79 35.62 -5.25
C ARG A 706 -1.26 35.74 -5.18
N ALA A 707 -0.74 36.74 -4.42
CA ALA A 707 0.70 36.94 -4.25
C ALA A 707 1.36 35.92 -3.31
N LEU A 708 0.60 35.37 -2.34
CA LEU A 708 1.16 34.57 -1.24
C LEU A 708 0.78 33.09 -1.28
N LEU A 709 -0.36 32.70 -1.86
CA LEU A 709 -0.79 31.31 -1.95
C LEU A 709 0.21 30.40 -2.67
N PRO A 710 0.90 30.81 -3.76
CA PRO A 710 1.89 29.98 -4.42
C PRO A 710 3.01 29.50 -3.50
N TYR A 711 3.33 30.29 -2.45
CA TYR A 711 4.39 29.94 -1.49
C TYR A 711 4.09 28.68 -0.67
N ARG A 712 2.86 28.24 -0.63
CA ARG A 712 2.53 26.94 -0.03
C ARG A 712 3.30 25.79 -0.70
N GLU A 713 3.33 25.78 -2.01
CA GLU A 713 4.03 24.74 -2.79
C GLU A 713 5.48 25.14 -3.07
N THR A 714 5.73 26.41 -3.42
CA THR A 714 7.06 26.92 -3.76
C THR A 714 8.00 26.93 -2.55
N ALA A 715 7.57 27.36 -1.39
CA ALA A 715 8.40 27.34 -0.18
C ALA A 715 8.64 25.88 0.29
N LYS A 716 7.63 25.01 0.14
CA LYS A 716 7.77 23.57 0.39
C LYS A 716 8.77 22.94 -0.58
N HIS A 717 8.74 23.29 -1.88
CA HIS A 717 9.70 22.81 -2.86
C HIS A 717 11.15 23.10 -2.40
N PHE A 718 11.43 24.32 -1.98
CA PHE A 718 12.76 24.67 -1.47
C PHE A 718 13.10 23.98 -0.15
N LEU A 719 12.14 23.84 0.76
CA LEU A 719 12.33 23.09 2.00
C LEU A 719 12.73 21.63 1.71
N MET A 720 12.09 21.00 0.72
CA MET A 720 12.39 19.62 0.33
C MET A 720 13.79 19.45 -0.27
N MET A 721 14.37 20.48 -0.90
CA MET A 721 15.78 20.44 -1.34
C MET A 721 16.74 20.24 -0.17
N GLY A 722 16.51 20.90 0.96
CA GLY A 722 17.31 20.69 2.16
C GLY A 722 16.93 19.42 2.91
N TYR A 723 15.67 19.01 2.87
CA TYR A 723 15.21 17.75 3.46
C TYR A 723 15.88 16.53 2.81
N GLU A 724 16.15 16.59 1.50
CA GLU A 724 17.01 15.63 0.79
C GLU A 724 18.40 15.54 1.42
N LEU A 725 19.01 16.66 1.85
CA LEU A 725 20.33 16.66 2.47
C LEU A 725 20.36 15.86 3.79
N ILE A 726 19.27 15.92 4.57
CA ILE A 726 19.14 15.11 5.79
C ILE A 726 19.14 13.62 5.42
N ARG A 727 18.36 13.24 4.40
CA ARG A 727 18.33 11.87 3.90
C ARG A 727 19.71 11.41 3.40
N LEU A 728 20.45 12.23 2.67
CA LEU A 728 21.78 11.88 2.18
C LEU A 728 22.76 11.55 3.32
N ALA A 729 22.68 12.30 4.43
CA ALA A 729 23.51 12.00 5.60
C ALA A 729 23.09 10.68 6.28
N LEU A 730 21.79 10.40 6.34
CA LEU A 730 21.28 9.14 6.88
C LEU A 730 21.64 7.94 6.00
N LEU A 731 21.59 8.09 4.68
CA LEU A 731 22.00 7.04 3.74
C LEU A 731 23.50 6.74 3.83
N GLU A 732 24.34 7.74 4.09
CA GLU A 732 25.77 7.50 4.35
C GLU A 732 25.99 6.70 5.64
N LEU A 733 25.24 6.99 6.71
CA LEU A 733 25.26 6.16 7.93
C LEU A 733 24.78 4.74 7.66
N ALA A 734 23.67 4.61 6.89
CA ALA A 734 23.13 3.31 6.50
C ALA A 734 24.13 2.46 5.72
N ARG A 735 24.89 3.08 4.82
CA ARG A 735 25.97 2.43 4.08
C ARG A 735 27.08 1.94 5.00
N ARG A 736 27.55 2.78 5.95
CA ARG A 736 28.61 2.42 6.91
C ARG A 736 28.20 1.29 7.83
N TRP A 737 26.98 1.32 8.29
CA TRP A 737 26.44 0.34 9.23
C TRP A 737 25.88 -0.91 8.56
N ASN A 738 25.79 -0.91 7.23
CA ASN A 738 25.15 -1.97 6.42
C ASN A 738 23.72 -2.27 6.87
N THR A 739 22.94 -1.21 7.11
CA THR A 739 21.56 -1.32 7.57
C THR A 739 20.53 -1.12 6.44
N GLY A 740 20.94 -0.50 5.31
CA GLY A 740 19.99 -0.12 4.27
C GLY A 740 18.87 0.75 4.84
N ASN A 741 17.62 0.49 4.42
CA ASN A 741 16.44 1.23 4.90
C ASN A 741 16.10 0.98 6.37
N ASP A 742 16.72 0.02 7.02
CA ASP A 742 16.48 -0.28 8.44
C ASP A 742 16.92 0.86 9.36
N ILE A 743 17.82 1.73 8.91
CA ILE A 743 18.23 2.93 9.65
C ILE A 743 17.04 3.83 10.03
N PHE A 744 16.01 3.91 9.17
CA PHE A 744 14.82 4.74 9.43
C PHE A 744 13.94 4.22 10.57
N PHE A 745 14.19 2.99 11.05
CA PHE A 745 13.54 2.42 12.24
C PHE A 745 14.29 2.64 13.53
N LEU A 746 15.43 3.35 13.51
CA LEU A 746 16.08 3.91 14.70
C LEU A 746 15.35 5.19 15.16
N HIS A 747 15.55 5.59 16.40
CA HIS A 747 15.25 6.93 16.89
C HIS A 747 16.46 7.87 16.69
N LEU A 748 16.20 9.18 16.67
CA LEU A 748 17.24 10.17 16.38
C LEU A 748 18.37 10.17 17.43
N ASP A 749 18.06 9.87 18.67
CA ASP A 749 19.03 9.75 19.79
C ASP A 749 19.82 8.43 19.78
N GLU A 750 19.30 7.40 19.11
CA GLU A 750 19.98 6.11 18.97
C GLU A 750 21.12 6.13 17.93
N LEU A 751 21.15 7.13 17.05
CA LEU A 751 22.23 7.25 16.05
C LEU A 751 23.62 7.33 16.70
N ASP A 752 23.77 8.00 17.83
CA ASP A 752 25.06 8.07 18.57
C ASP A 752 25.43 6.73 19.23
N GLN A 753 24.45 5.89 19.50
CA GLN A 753 24.60 4.68 20.28
C GLN A 753 24.69 3.41 19.43
N PHE A 754 24.42 3.53 18.11
CA PHE A 754 24.24 2.37 17.24
C PHE A 754 25.44 1.43 17.23
N GLU A 755 26.68 1.95 17.14
CA GLU A 755 27.88 1.12 17.10
C GLU A 755 28.13 0.37 18.40
N SER A 756 27.80 0.98 19.53
CA SER A 756 27.99 0.40 20.88
C SER A 756 26.86 -0.57 21.29
N ARG A 757 25.64 -0.44 20.72
CA ARG A 757 24.46 -1.24 21.06
C ARG A 757 23.86 -1.96 19.85
N ARG A 758 24.70 -2.35 18.91
CA ARG A 758 24.28 -2.82 17.59
C ARG A 758 23.27 -3.97 17.63
N GLU A 759 23.56 -5.05 18.36
CA GLU A 759 22.70 -6.24 18.42
C GLU A 759 21.33 -5.94 19.05
N GLU A 760 21.34 -5.17 20.13
CA GLU A 760 20.12 -4.72 20.79
C GLU A 760 19.25 -3.86 19.86
N LEU A 761 19.85 -2.88 19.19
CA LEU A 761 19.14 -1.97 18.30
C LEU A 761 18.65 -2.68 17.03
N GLN A 762 19.38 -3.66 16.50
CA GLN A 762 18.90 -4.50 15.40
C GLN A 762 17.63 -5.30 15.78
N THR A 763 17.60 -5.83 17.00
CA THR A 763 16.39 -6.51 17.51
C THR A 763 15.23 -5.53 17.65
N GLN A 764 15.47 -4.32 18.13
CA GLN A 764 14.45 -3.29 18.25
C GLN A 764 13.93 -2.82 16.89
N ILE A 765 14.81 -2.65 15.89
CA ILE A 765 14.44 -2.33 14.51
C ILE A 765 13.43 -3.36 13.98
N SER A 766 13.71 -4.65 14.13
CA SER A 766 12.83 -5.73 13.67
C SER A 766 11.44 -5.64 14.31
N ARG A 767 11.38 -5.44 15.63
CA ARG A 767 10.12 -5.26 16.36
C ARG A 767 9.35 -4.01 15.90
N ARG A 768 10.04 -2.87 15.69
CA ARG A 768 9.44 -1.62 15.22
C ARG A 768 8.89 -1.76 13.81
N LYS A 769 9.60 -2.48 12.92
CA LYS A 769 9.12 -2.77 11.55
C LYS A 769 7.81 -3.56 11.57
N THR A 770 7.75 -4.62 12.36
CA THR A 770 6.54 -5.43 12.50
C THR A 770 5.39 -4.57 13.05
N ARG A 771 5.63 -3.86 14.15
CA ARG A 771 4.63 -2.97 14.76
C ARG A 771 4.16 -1.87 13.82
N TRP A 772 5.07 -1.25 13.06
CA TRP A 772 4.74 -0.22 12.07
C TRP A 772 3.83 -0.76 10.97
N LYS A 773 4.11 -1.96 10.45
CA LYS A 773 3.27 -2.63 9.45
C LYS A 773 1.89 -2.99 10.00
N SER A 774 1.83 -3.54 11.20
CA SER A 774 0.58 -3.96 11.84
C SER A 774 -0.32 -2.77 12.19
N ALA A 775 0.27 -1.69 12.71
CA ALA A 775 -0.47 -0.48 13.06
C ALA A 775 -1.15 0.20 11.86
N GLN A 776 -0.61 0.05 10.64
CA GLN A 776 -1.21 0.62 9.44
C GLN A 776 -2.53 -0.04 9.03
N ARG A 777 -2.81 -1.27 9.48
CA ARG A 777 -4.06 -1.99 9.19
C ARG A 777 -5.24 -1.51 10.03
N LEU A 778 -4.97 -0.85 11.16
CA LEU A 778 -6.02 -0.35 12.02
C LEU A 778 -6.74 0.85 11.37
N GLU A 779 -8.05 0.81 11.31
CA GLU A 779 -8.84 1.95 10.89
C GLU A 779 -9.05 2.90 12.07
N LEU A 780 -8.68 4.16 11.89
CA LEU A 780 -8.82 5.18 12.92
C LEU A 780 -9.70 6.32 12.45
N PRO A 781 -10.60 6.82 13.31
CA PRO A 781 -11.44 7.97 13.00
C PRO A 781 -10.61 9.26 12.90
N ASP A 782 -11.15 10.29 12.25
CA ASP A 782 -10.50 11.60 12.18
C ASP A 782 -10.41 12.31 13.53
N VAL A 783 -11.34 12.03 14.41
CA VAL A 783 -11.34 12.52 15.80
C VAL A 783 -11.45 11.32 16.73
N ILE A 784 -10.46 11.18 17.61
CA ILE A 784 -10.44 10.17 18.67
C ILE A 784 -10.87 10.85 19.97
N ASP A 785 -11.92 10.31 20.60
CA ASP A 785 -12.41 10.75 21.90
C ASP A 785 -12.02 9.73 22.97
N SER A 786 -11.42 10.22 24.06
CA SER A 786 -11.01 9.37 25.18
C SER A 786 -12.16 8.64 25.87
N GLU A 787 -13.39 9.10 25.71
CA GLU A 787 -14.58 8.44 26.24
C GLU A 787 -15.00 7.21 25.43
N HIS A 788 -14.54 7.09 24.18
CA HIS A 788 -14.94 6.05 23.23
C HIS A 788 -13.78 5.16 22.76
N LEU A 789 -12.68 5.06 23.51
CA LEU A 789 -11.47 4.32 23.12
C LEU A 789 -11.67 2.81 22.95
N SER A 790 -12.75 2.23 23.53
CA SER A 790 -13.05 0.80 23.36
C SER A 790 -13.32 0.39 21.91
N HIS A 791 -13.79 1.30 21.09
CA HIS A 791 -14.10 1.08 19.66
C HIS A 791 -12.97 1.50 18.71
N LEU A 792 -11.83 1.96 19.25
CA LEU A 792 -10.71 2.40 18.44
C LEU A 792 -10.14 1.24 17.64
N GLY A 793 -10.01 1.42 16.31
CA GLY A 793 -9.43 0.42 15.42
C GLY A 793 -10.34 -0.75 15.04
N MET A 794 -11.60 -0.74 15.47
CA MET A 794 -12.58 -1.73 15.03
C MET A 794 -13.08 -1.40 13.62
N PRO A 795 -13.32 -2.41 12.76
CA PRO A 795 -13.88 -2.20 11.43
C PRO A 795 -15.23 -1.45 11.50
N ARG A 796 -15.41 -0.47 10.63
CA ARG A 796 -16.71 0.17 10.49
C ARG A 796 -17.63 -0.71 9.67
N VAL A 797 -18.81 -1.02 10.19
CA VAL A 797 -19.88 -1.64 9.41
C VAL A 797 -20.51 -0.55 8.55
N PHE A 798 -20.24 -0.56 7.25
CA PHE A 798 -20.90 0.34 6.31
C PHE A 798 -22.20 -0.32 5.85
N GLU A 799 -23.33 0.37 6.03
CA GLU A 799 -24.58 -0.01 5.40
C GLU A 799 -24.45 0.15 3.86
N ASN A 800 -25.23 -0.63 3.09
CA ASN A 800 -25.29 -0.55 1.62
C ASN A 800 -25.91 0.79 1.15
N ALA A 801 -25.18 1.89 1.35
CA ALA A 801 -25.59 3.20 0.87
C ALA A 801 -25.30 3.34 -0.64
N THR A 802 -26.18 4.05 -1.34
CA THR A 802 -25.99 4.43 -2.74
C THR A 802 -25.55 5.88 -2.91
N GLU A 803 -25.58 6.66 -1.83
CA GLU A 803 -25.25 8.09 -1.82
C GLU A 803 -24.42 8.43 -0.56
N TRP A 804 -23.45 9.30 -0.74
CA TRP A 804 -22.60 9.80 0.33
C TRP A 804 -22.43 11.31 0.23
N GLN A 805 -22.22 11.96 1.36
CA GLN A 805 -21.97 13.39 1.45
C GLN A 805 -20.54 13.63 1.99
N GLY A 806 -19.79 14.44 1.29
CA GLY A 806 -18.46 14.92 1.66
C GLY A 806 -18.33 16.43 1.52
N ASP A 807 -17.12 16.93 1.76
CA ASP A 807 -16.79 18.36 1.60
C ASP A 807 -16.45 18.65 0.14
N ALA A 808 -17.15 19.58 -0.48
CA ALA A 808 -16.87 20.07 -1.84
C ALA A 808 -15.56 20.88 -1.83
N VAL A 809 -14.55 20.47 -2.60
CA VAL A 809 -13.25 21.15 -2.64
C VAL A 809 -12.84 21.63 -4.03
N SER A 810 -13.45 21.12 -5.08
CA SER A 810 -13.33 21.64 -6.45
C SER A 810 -14.66 21.49 -7.16
N ALA A 811 -15.16 22.60 -7.70
CA ALA A 811 -16.48 22.69 -8.32
C ALA A 811 -16.56 21.93 -9.65
N GLY A 812 -17.78 21.51 -10.01
CA GLY A 812 -18.07 20.81 -11.26
C GLY A 812 -18.80 19.49 -11.01
N VAL A 813 -19.15 18.79 -12.09
CA VAL A 813 -19.85 17.51 -12.05
C VAL A 813 -19.18 16.56 -13.03
N ALA A 814 -18.97 15.32 -12.61
CA ALA A 814 -18.42 14.28 -13.46
C ALA A 814 -18.98 12.90 -13.13
N SER A 815 -18.95 12.02 -14.11
CA SER A 815 -19.25 10.61 -13.94
C SER A 815 -18.13 9.76 -14.55
N GLY A 816 -17.80 8.64 -13.92
CA GLY A 816 -16.77 7.73 -14.42
C GLY A 816 -16.64 6.48 -13.56
N THR A 817 -15.80 5.58 -14.01
CA THR A 817 -15.50 4.35 -13.27
C THR A 817 -14.53 4.63 -12.13
N ALA A 818 -14.88 4.21 -10.92
CA ALA A 818 -14.02 4.35 -9.74
C ALA A 818 -12.69 3.58 -9.92
N ARG A 819 -11.59 4.23 -9.59
CA ARG A 819 -10.27 3.62 -9.48
C ARG A 819 -9.69 3.97 -8.11
N ILE A 820 -9.64 2.96 -7.23
CA ILE A 820 -9.11 3.13 -5.90
C ILE A 820 -7.60 2.92 -5.94
N VAL A 821 -6.85 3.94 -5.56
CA VAL A 821 -5.38 3.94 -5.55
C VAL A 821 -4.91 4.29 -4.15
N PHE A 822 -4.16 3.37 -3.53
CA PHE A 822 -3.55 3.61 -2.22
C PHE A 822 -2.14 4.18 -2.32
N ASN A 823 -1.42 3.80 -3.38
CA ASN A 823 -0.05 4.22 -3.63
C ASN A 823 0.12 4.50 -5.13
N PRO A 824 0.50 5.71 -5.53
CA PRO A 824 0.63 6.07 -6.94
C PRO A 824 1.69 5.27 -7.69
N ARG A 825 2.66 4.66 -6.97
CA ARG A 825 3.72 3.81 -7.55
C ARG A 825 3.25 2.41 -7.92
N GLU A 826 2.11 1.97 -7.40
CA GLU A 826 1.59 0.61 -7.60
C GLU A 826 0.60 0.50 -8.75
N VAL A 827 0.43 1.60 -9.49
CA VAL A 827 -0.54 1.69 -10.56
C VAL A 827 0.10 1.31 -11.89
N GLU A 828 -0.30 0.17 -12.46
CA GLU A 828 0.19 -0.26 -13.78
C GLU A 828 -0.56 0.44 -14.92
N GLU A 829 -1.91 0.54 -14.86
CA GLU A 829 -2.72 1.21 -15.88
C GLU A 829 -4.11 1.58 -15.33
N LEU A 830 -4.46 2.87 -15.30
CA LEU A 830 -5.79 3.34 -14.86
C LEU A 830 -6.78 3.52 -16.02
N GLY A 831 -6.28 3.58 -17.25
CA GLY A 831 -7.09 3.93 -18.43
C GLY A 831 -7.37 5.44 -18.51
N THR A 832 -8.46 5.78 -19.20
CA THR A 832 -8.97 7.15 -19.35
C THR A 832 -10.36 7.25 -18.72
N ASP A 833 -10.79 8.46 -18.38
CA ASP A 833 -12.17 8.76 -17.98
C ASP A 833 -12.62 8.09 -16.66
N TYR A 834 -11.75 8.01 -15.68
CA TYR A 834 -12.03 7.44 -14.36
C TYR A 834 -12.28 8.49 -13.29
N VAL A 835 -12.92 8.07 -12.21
CA VAL A 835 -12.96 8.79 -10.93
C VAL A 835 -11.85 8.21 -10.05
N LEU A 836 -10.86 9.05 -9.74
CA LEU A 836 -9.77 8.65 -8.84
C LEU A 836 -10.27 8.69 -7.39
N VAL A 837 -10.15 7.59 -6.69
CA VAL A 837 -10.45 7.50 -5.26
C VAL A 837 -9.17 7.19 -4.51
N CYS A 838 -8.79 8.04 -3.56
CA CYS A 838 -7.50 7.88 -2.88
C CYS A 838 -7.53 8.39 -1.42
N PRO A 839 -6.64 7.89 -0.56
CA PRO A 839 -6.59 8.30 0.84
C PRO A 839 -6.18 9.76 1.04
N SER A 840 -5.21 10.24 0.29
CA SER A 840 -4.68 11.61 0.28
C SER A 840 -3.73 11.76 -0.90
N THR A 841 -3.34 12.99 -1.23
CA THR A 841 -2.49 13.29 -2.37
C THR A 841 -1.29 14.13 -1.98
N ASP A 842 -0.20 13.99 -2.72
CA ASP A 842 1.00 14.80 -2.69
C ASP A 842 1.47 15.07 -4.14
N PRO A 843 2.52 15.87 -4.38
CA PRO A 843 2.96 16.17 -5.74
C PRO A 843 3.29 14.97 -6.62
N GLY A 844 3.58 13.81 -6.03
CA GLY A 844 3.75 12.57 -6.77
C GLY A 844 2.45 12.01 -7.37
N TRP A 845 1.28 12.48 -6.94
CA TRP A 845 -0.02 12.04 -7.47
C TRP A 845 -0.51 12.82 -8.67
N THR A 846 0.03 14.02 -8.91
CA THR A 846 -0.43 14.92 -9.97
C THR A 846 -0.58 14.25 -11.34
N PRO A 847 0.32 13.36 -11.76
CA PRO A 847 0.18 12.69 -13.05
C PRO A 847 -1.08 11.85 -13.19
N LEU A 848 -1.62 11.33 -12.09
CA LEU A 848 -2.87 10.54 -12.09
C LEU A 848 -4.12 11.41 -12.30
N PHE A 849 -4.01 12.72 -12.14
CA PHE A 849 -5.13 13.64 -12.39
C PHE A 849 -5.37 13.92 -13.86
N ILE A 850 -4.36 13.75 -14.72
CA ILE A 850 -4.41 14.13 -16.15
C ILE A 850 -5.59 13.48 -16.90
N ASN A 851 -5.91 12.24 -16.57
CA ASN A 851 -6.99 11.48 -17.21
C ASN A 851 -8.19 11.25 -16.28
N ALA A 852 -8.16 11.81 -15.07
CA ALA A 852 -9.25 11.70 -14.12
C ALA A 852 -10.38 12.65 -14.50
N ARG A 853 -11.63 12.16 -14.47
CA ARG A 853 -12.82 13.00 -14.62
C ARG A 853 -13.30 13.59 -13.32
N GLY A 854 -13.07 12.89 -12.22
CA GLY A 854 -13.43 13.31 -10.87
C GLY A 854 -12.41 12.81 -9.85
N LEU A 855 -12.39 13.42 -8.70
CA LEU A 855 -11.48 13.08 -7.60
C LEU A 855 -12.26 12.94 -6.29
N ILE A 856 -12.08 11.83 -5.62
CA ILE A 856 -12.59 11.58 -4.27
C ILE A 856 -11.39 11.30 -3.37
N ILE A 857 -11.18 12.15 -2.36
CA ILE A 857 -10.06 12.05 -1.44
C ILE A 857 -10.62 11.78 -0.06
N GLU A 858 -10.06 10.83 0.68
CA GLU A 858 -10.53 10.59 2.05
C GLU A 858 -10.17 11.72 3.01
N ARG A 859 -9.01 12.36 2.80
CA ARG A 859 -8.44 13.34 3.72
C ARG A 859 -7.87 14.51 2.97
N GLY A 860 -8.18 15.69 3.46
CA GLY A 860 -7.73 16.96 2.92
C GLY A 860 -8.70 18.06 3.29
N GLY A 861 -8.42 19.24 2.85
CA GLY A 861 -9.31 20.40 2.98
C GLY A 861 -9.20 21.25 1.73
N VAL A 862 -9.85 22.39 1.73
CA VAL A 862 -9.88 23.34 0.59
C VAL A 862 -8.47 23.76 0.14
N LEU A 863 -7.50 23.75 1.04
CA LEU A 863 -6.10 24.08 0.77
C LEU A 863 -5.20 22.84 0.66
N SER A 864 -5.74 21.60 0.63
CA SER A 864 -4.93 20.41 0.41
C SER A 864 -4.32 20.40 -0.99
N HIS A 865 -3.21 19.67 -1.17
CA HIS A 865 -2.57 19.52 -2.48
C HIS A 865 -3.57 19.03 -3.53
N GLY A 866 -4.34 17.99 -3.21
CA GLY A 866 -5.35 17.43 -4.12
C GLY A 866 -6.44 18.43 -4.50
N ALA A 867 -6.88 19.25 -3.55
CA ALA A 867 -7.90 20.27 -3.82
C ALA A 867 -7.35 21.39 -4.71
N ILE A 868 -6.10 21.82 -4.50
CA ILE A 868 -5.44 22.83 -5.33
C ILE A 868 -5.28 22.31 -6.76
N VAL A 869 -4.68 21.13 -6.90
CA VAL A 869 -4.44 20.52 -8.21
C VAL A 869 -5.74 20.20 -8.93
N ALA A 870 -6.76 19.67 -8.22
CA ALA A 870 -8.07 19.43 -8.83
C ALA A 870 -8.69 20.71 -9.41
N ARG A 871 -8.57 21.85 -8.71
CA ARG A 871 -9.01 23.16 -9.21
C ARG A 871 -8.22 23.60 -10.42
N ASP A 872 -6.89 23.44 -10.40
CA ASP A 872 -6.03 23.80 -11.54
C ASP A 872 -6.33 22.95 -12.78
N PHE A 873 -6.64 21.67 -12.59
CA PHE A 873 -7.04 20.77 -13.68
C PHE A 873 -8.52 20.90 -14.07
N GLY A 874 -9.31 21.66 -13.28
CA GLY A 874 -10.76 21.78 -13.50
C GLY A 874 -11.51 20.49 -13.29
N ILE A 875 -11.05 19.65 -12.36
CA ILE A 875 -11.61 18.35 -12.01
C ILE A 875 -12.54 18.52 -10.81
N PRO A 876 -13.81 18.09 -10.86
CA PRO A 876 -14.67 18.04 -9.68
C PRO A 876 -14.03 17.20 -8.58
N ALA A 877 -13.96 17.73 -7.36
CA ALA A 877 -13.34 17.01 -6.26
C ALA A 877 -14.11 17.14 -4.96
N ILE A 878 -14.17 16.03 -4.24
CA ILE A 878 -14.85 15.89 -2.95
C ILE A 878 -13.90 15.24 -1.95
N VAL A 879 -13.85 15.77 -0.73
CA VAL A 879 -13.23 15.10 0.40
C VAL A 879 -14.31 14.31 1.15
N CYS A 880 -14.19 12.98 1.13
CA CYS A 880 -15.18 12.09 1.74
C CYS A 880 -14.45 11.06 2.63
N PRO A 881 -14.49 11.20 3.96
CA PRO A 881 -13.82 10.29 4.88
C PRO A 881 -14.29 8.85 4.73
N GLY A 882 -13.33 7.91 4.63
CA GLY A 882 -13.60 6.48 4.49
C GLY A 882 -13.95 6.02 3.07
N ALA A 883 -13.85 6.90 2.06
CA ALA A 883 -14.24 6.58 0.68
C ALA A 883 -13.54 5.34 0.12
N THR A 884 -12.28 5.12 0.43
CA THR A 884 -11.55 3.93 -0.03
C THR A 884 -11.99 2.63 0.65
N GLY A 885 -12.76 2.72 1.74
CA GLY A 885 -13.29 1.56 2.47
C GLY A 885 -14.69 1.13 2.02
N PHE A 886 -15.53 2.07 1.55
CA PHE A 886 -16.91 1.76 1.14
C PHE A 886 -17.15 1.81 -0.37
N LEU A 887 -16.27 2.44 -1.16
CA LEU A 887 -16.30 2.38 -2.62
C LEU A 887 -15.43 1.21 -3.10
N GLN A 888 -15.75 0.67 -4.28
CA GLN A 888 -15.00 -0.41 -4.91
C GLN A 888 -14.50 0.01 -6.29
N SER A 889 -13.28 -0.44 -6.65
CA SER A 889 -12.79 -0.23 -8.02
C SER A 889 -13.69 -0.92 -9.01
N GLY A 890 -14.05 -0.22 -10.10
CA GLY A 890 -14.98 -0.72 -11.11
C GLY A 890 -16.41 -0.22 -10.98
N GLU A 891 -16.81 0.34 -9.82
CA GLU A 891 -18.11 0.97 -9.65
C GLU A 891 -18.26 2.22 -10.53
N HIS A 892 -19.47 2.48 -11.02
CA HIS A 892 -19.73 3.71 -11.76
C HIS A 892 -20.26 4.78 -10.81
N LEU A 893 -19.52 5.89 -10.71
CA LEU A 893 -19.80 6.96 -9.76
C LEU A 893 -20.16 8.26 -10.46
N HIS A 894 -21.07 9.00 -9.83
CA HIS A 894 -21.35 10.39 -10.13
C HIS A 894 -20.83 11.27 -8.99
N VAL A 895 -20.02 12.26 -9.33
CA VAL A 895 -19.31 13.16 -8.38
C VAL A 895 -19.81 14.58 -8.65
N ASP A 896 -20.52 15.17 -7.70
CA ASP A 896 -20.94 16.58 -7.75
C ASP A 896 -20.07 17.40 -6.76
N GLY A 897 -18.99 17.97 -7.27
CA GLY A 897 -18.07 18.83 -6.54
C GLY A 897 -18.67 20.20 -6.20
N ASN A 898 -19.89 20.55 -6.61
CA ASN A 898 -20.58 21.78 -6.18
C ASN A 898 -21.29 21.57 -4.85
N SER A 899 -21.93 20.39 -4.67
CA SER A 899 -22.70 20.06 -3.47
C SER A 899 -21.96 19.11 -2.52
N GLY A 900 -20.85 18.49 -2.94
CA GLY A 900 -20.14 17.47 -2.18
C GLY A 900 -20.79 16.11 -2.20
N LYS A 901 -21.72 15.84 -3.15
CA LYS A 901 -22.48 14.60 -3.24
C LYS A 901 -21.80 13.58 -4.14
N ILE A 902 -21.69 12.34 -3.65
CA ILE A 902 -21.24 11.17 -4.40
C ILE A 902 -22.43 10.24 -4.54
N THR A 903 -22.72 9.76 -5.75
CA THR A 903 -23.82 8.82 -6.02
C THR A 903 -23.28 7.62 -6.80
N ARG A 904 -23.61 6.40 -6.34
CA ARG A 904 -23.35 5.17 -7.08
C ARG A 904 -24.40 5.02 -8.17
N LEU A 905 -23.98 4.94 -9.43
CA LEU A 905 -24.86 4.71 -10.56
C LEU A 905 -25.07 3.20 -10.75
N ALA A 906 -26.30 2.78 -11.09
CA ALA A 906 -26.55 1.39 -11.46
C ALA A 906 -25.73 1.03 -12.72
N ASN A 907 -25.15 -0.14 -12.76
CA ASN A 907 -24.47 -0.65 -13.95
C ASN A 907 -25.54 -0.79 -15.07
N THR A 908 -25.43 0.07 -16.09
CA THR A 908 -26.26 -0.02 -17.30
C THR A 908 -25.76 -1.12 -18.22
#